data_ef3a09e5c5fb5c7f453392f80e713370
#
_entry.id   ef3a09e5c5fb5c7f453392f80e713370
#
_cell.length_a   1.000
_cell.length_b   1.000
_cell.length_c   1.000
_cell.angle_alpha   90.00
_cell.angle_beta   90.00
_cell.angle_gamma   90.00
#
_symmetry.space_group_name_H-M   'P 1'
#
loop_
_entity.id
_entity.type
_entity.pdbx_description
1 polymer ?
#
loop_
_entity_poly.entity_id
_entity_poly.type
_entity_poly.pdbx_seq_one_letter_code
_entity_poly.pdbx_strand_id
1 'polypeptide(L)'
;MASTNTWRACTRIGLSAVLGLGLIASTAVPLNAAETPLRGQDPDLRTSQQHTQQQVLSPSMLKAQGTIPVYVKFKGQGAYEQTQPRAVLQNRQAPVNAQAQVQAIKTRVESQAQSVAGESHAKVLYTTHNVMPGVALMGDAQAIRDLASRPDVERISPIVPKYRQNAGSVVDTGAAENWARQNTGYTGKGIKIAVIDSGIDYTHADFGGPGTKEAFDEATKLTNMPEASSGLYDPAKFLGGYDLAGDDYNGLNTAVPDNNPIDCISGGHGTHVAGTAAGWGVDAQGKTFRGDYSTLTPEKLGEMKIGPGSAPDAQLYSFRVFGCSGATNLVGQALDKVLDPNGDGDFSDRAQVVNMSLGGEFSPEDDPESYAVETLFRQGVLAVVSAGNATGYNGVGDTYSDSGQPANAISALTVANSVGSTYAMDAAQILAPSQIAGKIPGDYSVDYNYSKASEETLRGQVVAAPASNKFGCEAFSAEDAAKLKDRWVFIEWANEDGTISCGSKVRFDNAEKAGAKGVVLSSQEERAELGIAGNETIPGFRVAKSASDKVRETAQAGTLEIRLGEDLKGGLRVQSGKFDELTTSSARGFHGSYGYTKPDLAAPGNNISSAAVGTGTGSIQYTGTSMSAPFASGVAAQVLQAHQDYSPIQIKAAMMNSADHDLHDAAGHTYAVDRVGSGRIDAKAAVDTRVLLYNADRPEQVSQT
;
A
#
# COMPACT_ATOMS: atom_id res chain seq x y z
N MET A 1 4.06 -14.35 -63.28
CA MET A 1 5.30 -15.12 -63.41
C MET A 1 5.62 -15.64 -62.03
N ALA A 2 5.12 -16.82 -61.59
CA ALA A 2 5.66 -18.17 -61.79
C ALA A 2 7.15 -18.20 -61.34
N SER A 3 7.57 -18.90 -60.38
CA SER A 3 7.48 -20.33 -59.99
C SER A 3 8.30 -20.52 -58.70
N THR A 4 8.19 -21.43 -57.85
CA THR A 4 7.79 -22.79 -57.63
C THR A 4 8.59 -23.37 -56.48
N ASN A 5 7.88 -24.04 -55.63
CA ASN A 5 8.21 -25.10 -54.67
C ASN A 5 9.56 -25.83 -54.74
N THR A 6 10.06 -26.26 -53.56
CA THR A 6 10.35 -27.69 -53.37
C THR A 6 10.38 -28.09 -51.87
N TRP A 7 9.52 -29.03 -51.55
CA TRP A 7 9.54 -29.92 -50.38
C TRP A 7 10.69 -30.93 -50.46
N ARG A 8 11.28 -31.30 -49.35
CA ARG A 8 11.81 -32.68 -49.18
C ARG A 8 11.54 -33.18 -47.75
N ALA A 9 10.77 -34.26 -47.72
CA ALA A 9 10.61 -35.19 -46.60
C ALA A 9 11.76 -36.19 -46.65
N CYS A 10 12.15 -36.72 -45.45
CA CYS A 10 12.85 -37.99 -45.28
C CYS A 10 12.38 -38.64 -43.99
N THR A 11 11.52 -39.55 -44.07
CA THR A 11 11.53 -41.03 -44.02
C THR A 11 11.96 -41.62 -42.67
N ARG A 12 11.01 -42.32 -42.08
CA ARG A 12 11.11 -43.29 -40.99
C ARG A 12 11.98 -44.51 -41.38
N ILE A 13 12.75 -45.02 -40.42
CA ILE A 13 13.18 -46.43 -40.43
C ILE A 13 12.84 -47.00 -39.05
N GLY A 14 11.93 -47.96 -39.05
CA GLY A 14 11.69 -48.85 -37.92
C GLY A 14 12.52 -50.14 -38.10
N LEU A 15 12.87 -50.74 -36.99
CA LEU A 15 13.27 -52.14 -36.96
C LEU A 15 12.71 -52.84 -35.72
N SER A 16 12.05 -53.95 -35.97
CA SER A 16 11.35 -54.80 -35.01
C SER A 16 12.24 -55.94 -34.52
N ALA A 17 11.97 -56.36 -33.29
CA ALA A 17 11.95 -57.67 -32.70
C ALA A 17 13.22 -58.56 -32.69
N VAL A 18 13.46 -59.15 -31.52
CA VAL A 18 13.34 -60.61 -31.31
C VAL A 18 13.31 -60.96 -29.81
N LEU A 19 12.38 -61.81 -29.44
CA LEU A 19 12.22 -62.44 -28.13
C LEU A 19 13.40 -63.37 -27.81
N GLY A 20 13.77 -63.45 -26.53
CA GLY A 20 14.58 -64.51 -25.96
C GLY A 20 14.22 -64.77 -24.50
N LEU A 21 13.44 -65.82 -24.23
CA LEU A 21 13.19 -66.35 -22.89
C LEU A 21 14.48 -66.96 -22.31
N GLY A 22 14.84 -66.55 -21.10
CA GLY A 22 15.83 -67.25 -20.29
C GLY A 22 15.42 -67.12 -18.81
N LEU A 23 14.82 -68.22 -18.29
CA LEU A 23 14.65 -68.41 -16.85
C LEU A 23 16.00 -68.67 -16.20
N ILE A 24 16.41 -67.85 -15.26
CA ILE A 24 17.40 -68.26 -14.23
C ILE A 24 16.84 -67.75 -12.89
N ALA A 25 16.51 -68.68 -12.03
CA ALA A 25 16.21 -68.43 -10.64
C ALA A 25 17.49 -68.05 -9.88
N SER A 26 17.53 -66.98 -9.17
CA SER A 26 18.50 -66.71 -8.13
C SER A 26 17.98 -65.78 -7.06
N THR A 27 17.84 -66.31 -5.90
CA THR A 27 17.96 -65.76 -4.52
C THR A 27 17.83 -64.28 -4.33
N ALA A 28 16.77 -63.95 -3.67
CA ALA A 28 16.53 -62.59 -3.11
C ALA A 28 17.58 -62.28 -2.03
N VAL A 29 18.38 -61.23 -2.29
CA VAL A 29 19.12 -60.51 -1.27
C VAL A 29 18.35 -59.21 -1.02
N PRO A 30 17.97 -58.85 0.21
CA PRO A 30 17.35 -57.57 0.45
C PRO A 30 18.42 -56.48 0.28
N LEU A 31 18.34 -55.72 -0.81
CA LEU A 31 19.00 -54.42 -0.90
C LEU A 31 18.22 -53.45 0.02
N ASN A 32 18.77 -53.20 1.19
CA ASN A 32 18.49 -51.98 1.91
C ASN A 32 19.01 -50.83 1.04
N ALA A 33 18.12 -50.25 0.22
CA ALA A 33 18.33 -48.92 -0.34
C ALA A 33 18.23 -47.94 0.84
N ALA A 34 19.36 -47.57 1.39
CA ALA A 34 19.45 -46.38 2.19
C ALA A 34 19.16 -45.23 1.24
N GLU A 35 17.92 -44.74 1.28
CA GLU A 35 17.57 -43.42 0.75
C GLU A 35 18.38 -42.41 1.53
N THR A 36 19.43 -41.90 0.90
CA THR A 36 20.07 -40.67 1.35
C THR A 36 19.14 -39.53 0.95
N PRO A 37 18.47 -38.87 1.88
CA PRO A 37 17.72 -37.67 1.52
C PRO A 37 18.76 -36.64 1.10
N LEU A 38 18.61 -36.11 -0.10
CA LEU A 38 19.18 -34.82 -0.49
C LEU A 38 18.49 -33.74 0.40
N ARG A 39 18.92 -33.70 1.65
CA ARG A 39 18.62 -32.54 2.52
C ARG A 39 19.56 -31.45 2.11
N GLY A 40 19.03 -30.48 1.36
CA GLY A 40 19.52 -29.13 1.48
C GLY A 40 19.52 -28.79 2.96
N GLN A 41 20.67 -28.59 3.53
CA GLN A 41 20.78 -28.07 4.90
C GLN A 41 20.25 -26.66 4.86
N ASP A 42 19.04 -26.50 5.34
CA ASP A 42 18.49 -25.21 5.75
C ASP A 42 19.25 -24.84 7.04
N PRO A 43 20.08 -23.79 7.03
CA PRO A 43 21.05 -23.62 8.11
C PRO A 43 20.46 -23.32 9.46
N ASP A 44 19.23 -22.78 9.58
CA ASP A 44 18.90 -22.12 10.85
C ASP A 44 17.53 -22.30 11.47
N LEU A 45 16.64 -23.11 10.94
CA LEU A 45 15.36 -23.36 11.61
C LEU A 45 15.32 -24.59 12.52
N ARG A 46 16.45 -25.33 12.70
CA ARG A 46 16.45 -26.63 13.35
C ARG A 46 17.46 -26.89 14.46
N THR A 47 18.05 -25.90 15.06
CA THR A 47 18.91 -26.19 16.24
C THR A 47 18.42 -25.47 17.46
N SER A 48 17.40 -26.03 18.07
CA SER A 48 16.93 -25.64 19.40
C SER A 48 17.77 -26.26 20.55
N GLN A 49 19.05 -26.47 20.39
CA GLN A 49 19.87 -26.99 21.48
C GLN A 49 21.33 -26.57 21.37
N GLN A 50 21.61 -25.31 21.59
CA GLN A 50 22.80 -24.77 22.24
C GLN A 50 22.77 -23.25 22.09
N HIS A 51 22.15 -22.55 23.05
CA HIS A 51 22.16 -21.11 23.12
C HIS A 51 23.56 -20.62 23.53
N THR A 52 24.42 -20.39 22.54
CA THR A 52 25.60 -19.55 22.74
C THR A 52 25.17 -18.07 22.75
N GLN A 53 25.90 -17.19 23.44
CA GLN A 53 25.61 -15.74 23.43
C GLN A 53 25.44 -15.17 22.02
N GLN A 54 26.10 -15.75 21.02
CA GLN A 54 25.96 -15.36 19.60
C GLN A 54 24.59 -15.69 18.99
N GLN A 55 23.81 -16.61 19.56
CA GLN A 55 22.44 -16.90 19.05
C GLN A 55 21.37 -15.97 19.65
N VAL A 56 21.66 -15.34 20.79
CA VAL A 56 20.77 -14.35 21.42
C VAL A 56 20.87 -13.00 20.71
N LEU A 57 22.05 -12.64 20.24
CA LEU A 57 22.27 -11.41 19.48
C LEU A 57 22.06 -11.65 17.99
N SER A 58 21.22 -10.85 17.38
CA SER A 58 21.05 -10.87 15.93
C SER A 58 22.34 -10.43 15.22
N PRO A 59 22.58 -10.87 13.96
CA PRO A 59 23.77 -10.45 13.19
C PRO A 59 23.91 -8.93 13.06
N SER A 60 22.83 -8.21 12.88
CA SER A 60 22.80 -6.75 12.82
C SER A 60 23.16 -6.13 14.18
N MET A 61 22.67 -6.71 15.29
CA MET A 61 23.00 -6.25 16.64
C MET A 61 24.48 -6.37 16.98
N LEU A 62 25.18 -7.38 16.45
CA LEU A 62 26.64 -7.56 16.64
C LEU A 62 27.45 -6.38 16.07
N LYS A 63 26.93 -5.73 15.02
CA LYS A 63 27.61 -4.62 14.32
C LYS A 63 27.10 -3.24 14.76
N ALA A 64 26.00 -3.17 15.48
CA ALA A 64 25.37 -1.93 15.90
C ALA A 64 26.26 -1.11 16.84
N GLN A 65 26.22 0.21 16.73
CA GLN A 65 27.01 1.16 17.54
C GLN A 65 26.16 2.38 17.91
N GLY A 66 26.52 3.03 19.02
CA GLY A 66 25.86 4.24 19.50
C GLY A 66 24.48 3.97 20.09
N THR A 67 23.68 5.01 20.20
CA THR A 67 22.31 4.93 20.74
C THR A 67 21.33 4.59 19.62
N ILE A 68 20.67 3.44 19.74
CA ILE A 68 19.76 2.91 18.74
C ILE A 68 18.50 2.33 19.37
N PRO A 69 17.39 2.24 18.62
CA PRO A 69 16.22 1.48 19.03
C PRO A 69 16.47 -0.02 18.87
N VAL A 70 16.21 -0.78 19.91
CA VAL A 70 16.43 -2.23 19.98
C VAL A 70 15.25 -2.94 20.59
N TYR A 71 14.85 -4.08 20.05
CA TYR A 71 13.86 -4.95 20.64
C TYR A 71 14.53 -6.12 21.38
N VAL A 72 14.15 -6.32 22.63
CA VAL A 72 14.57 -7.44 23.48
C VAL A 72 13.38 -8.37 23.64
N LYS A 73 13.44 -9.54 23.01
CA LYS A 73 12.44 -10.59 23.13
C LYS A 73 12.74 -11.41 24.39
N PHE A 74 11.76 -11.57 25.26
CA PHE A 74 11.84 -12.48 26.39
C PHE A 74 11.45 -13.91 25.97
N LYS A 75 11.92 -14.92 26.72
CA LYS A 75 11.58 -16.32 26.49
C LYS A 75 10.10 -16.59 26.70
N GLY A 76 9.55 -17.40 25.80
CA GLY A 76 8.18 -17.88 25.87
C GLY A 76 7.29 -17.31 24.76
N GLN A 77 6.06 -17.80 24.77
CA GLN A 77 5.02 -17.39 23.81
C GLN A 77 4.30 -16.14 24.30
N GLY A 78 3.64 -15.41 23.39
CA GLY A 78 2.75 -14.31 23.71
C GLY A 78 1.47 -14.77 24.42
N ALA A 79 0.73 -13.82 24.96
CA ALA A 79 -0.48 -14.12 25.74
C ALA A 79 -1.53 -14.84 24.88
N TYR A 80 -1.67 -14.49 23.62
CA TYR A 80 -2.61 -15.15 22.72
C TYR A 80 -2.31 -16.65 22.57
N GLU A 81 -1.08 -17.02 22.25
CA GLU A 81 -0.71 -18.45 22.13
C GLU A 81 -0.78 -19.21 23.46
N GLN A 82 -0.49 -18.54 24.59
CA GLN A 82 -0.55 -19.19 25.91
C GLN A 82 -1.97 -19.44 26.40
N THR A 83 -2.94 -18.62 25.99
CA THR A 83 -4.30 -18.64 26.56
C THR A 83 -5.35 -19.22 25.63
N GLN A 84 -5.07 -19.26 24.30
CA GLN A 84 -6.06 -19.70 23.34
C GLN A 84 -5.89 -21.17 22.94
N PRO A 85 -6.98 -21.94 22.80
CA PRO A 85 -6.96 -23.31 22.29
C PRO A 85 -6.45 -23.38 20.86
N ARG A 86 -5.82 -24.52 20.50
CA ARG A 86 -5.31 -24.75 19.13
C ARG A 86 -6.37 -24.53 18.03
N ALA A 87 -7.64 -24.85 18.30
CA ALA A 87 -8.73 -24.63 17.36
C ALA A 87 -8.98 -23.14 17.08
N VAL A 88 -8.74 -22.26 18.07
CA VAL A 88 -8.81 -20.80 17.92
C VAL A 88 -7.64 -20.30 17.08
N LEU A 89 -6.41 -20.76 17.36
CA LEU A 89 -5.21 -20.42 16.59
C LEU A 89 -5.32 -20.82 15.11
N GLN A 90 -6.17 -21.80 14.79
CA GLN A 90 -6.44 -22.28 13.44
C GLN A 90 -7.72 -21.67 12.82
N ASN A 91 -8.29 -20.63 13.41
CA ASN A 91 -9.55 -20.00 13.01
C ASN A 91 -10.78 -20.94 12.95
N ARG A 92 -10.72 -22.09 13.63
CA ARG A 92 -11.82 -23.08 13.67
C ARG A 92 -12.81 -22.85 14.81
N GLN A 93 -12.50 -21.94 15.70
CA GLN A 93 -13.31 -21.61 16.87
C GLN A 93 -13.07 -20.15 17.26
N ALA A 94 -14.08 -19.49 17.84
CA ALA A 94 -13.94 -18.16 18.40
C ALA A 94 -12.97 -18.15 19.60
N PRO A 95 -12.24 -17.05 19.84
CA PRO A 95 -11.39 -16.88 21.01
C PRO A 95 -12.15 -17.11 22.32
N VAL A 96 -11.44 -17.63 23.32
CA VAL A 96 -11.98 -17.78 24.68
C VAL A 96 -11.50 -16.66 25.57
N ASN A 97 -12.35 -16.19 26.47
CA ASN A 97 -11.99 -15.15 27.42
C ASN A 97 -10.92 -15.66 28.40
N ALA A 98 -9.80 -14.93 28.49
CA ALA A 98 -8.67 -15.27 29.33
C ALA A 98 -8.06 -14.03 30.02
N GLN A 99 -8.83 -12.98 30.23
CA GLN A 99 -8.40 -11.66 30.71
C GLN A 99 -7.45 -11.73 31.92
N ALA A 100 -7.77 -12.53 32.93
CA ALA A 100 -6.92 -12.65 34.12
C ALA A 100 -5.52 -13.21 33.82
N GLN A 101 -5.44 -14.18 32.90
CA GLN A 101 -4.16 -14.77 32.47
C GLN A 101 -3.36 -13.79 31.59
N VAL A 102 -4.02 -13.09 30.67
CA VAL A 102 -3.41 -12.05 29.84
C VAL A 102 -2.84 -10.95 30.72
N GLN A 103 -3.59 -10.46 31.70
CA GLN A 103 -3.12 -9.44 32.63
C GLN A 103 -1.92 -9.91 33.47
N ALA A 104 -1.87 -11.17 33.90
CA ALA A 104 -0.72 -11.72 34.62
C ALA A 104 0.54 -11.78 33.71
N ILE A 105 0.37 -12.14 32.44
CA ILE A 105 1.47 -12.14 31.46
C ILE A 105 1.97 -10.73 31.22
N LYS A 106 1.08 -9.75 31.01
CA LYS A 106 1.42 -8.33 30.84
C LYS A 106 2.24 -7.82 32.01
N THR A 107 1.78 -8.00 33.24
CA THR A 107 2.48 -7.57 34.46
C THR A 107 3.87 -8.18 34.57
N ARG A 108 4.02 -9.47 34.22
CA ARG A 108 5.34 -10.14 34.18
C ARG A 108 6.26 -9.49 33.15
N VAL A 109 5.78 -9.24 31.97
CA VAL A 109 6.58 -8.59 30.88
C VAL A 109 6.98 -7.18 31.27
N GLU A 110 6.08 -6.39 31.85
CA GLU A 110 6.37 -5.04 32.34
C GLU A 110 7.47 -5.04 33.42
N SER A 111 7.43 -6.00 34.35
CA SER A 111 8.48 -6.17 35.36
C SER A 111 9.84 -6.52 34.72
N GLN A 112 9.85 -7.44 33.76
CA GLN A 112 11.06 -7.80 33.03
C GLN A 112 11.61 -6.60 32.23
N ALA A 113 10.73 -5.83 31.58
CA ALA A 113 11.08 -4.63 30.82
C ALA A 113 11.78 -3.57 31.68
N GLN A 114 11.24 -3.30 32.88
CA GLN A 114 11.86 -2.38 33.84
C GLN A 114 13.24 -2.88 34.32
N SER A 115 13.37 -4.20 34.54
CA SER A 115 14.65 -4.80 34.93
C SER A 115 15.72 -4.62 33.85
N VAL A 116 15.44 -4.96 32.58
CA VAL A 116 16.43 -4.82 31.50
C VAL A 116 16.74 -3.36 31.17
N ALA A 117 15.74 -2.47 31.25
CA ALA A 117 15.93 -1.05 31.05
C ALA A 117 16.85 -0.44 32.13
N GLY A 118 16.65 -0.82 33.39
CA GLY A 118 17.51 -0.40 34.50
C GLY A 118 18.95 -0.91 34.37
N GLU A 119 19.13 -2.18 33.97
CA GLU A 119 20.45 -2.80 33.81
C GLU A 119 21.22 -2.19 32.62
N SER A 120 20.57 -1.89 31.51
CA SER A 120 21.18 -1.30 30.32
C SER A 120 21.18 0.23 30.32
N HIS A 121 20.63 0.87 31.33
CA HIS A 121 20.40 2.33 31.34
C HIS A 121 19.65 2.85 30.11
N ALA A 122 18.84 2.00 29.49
CA ALA A 122 18.09 2.32 28.29
C ALA A 122 16.69 2.85 28.61
N LYS A 123 16.13 3.66 27.71
CA LYS A 123 14.76 4.14 27.79
C LYS A 123 13.81 3.10 27.21
N VAL A 124 12.75 2.73 27.92
CA VAL A 124 11.67 1.92 27.36
C VAL A 124 10.90 2.76 26.35
N LEU A 125 10.73 2.22 25.13
CA LEU A 125 9.86 2.79 24.10
C LEU A 125 8.44 2.22 24.25
N TYR A 126 8.32 0.90 24.26
CA TYR A 126 7.07 0.17 24.49
C TYR A 126 7.33 -1.27 24.95
N THR A 127 6.29 -1.94 25.41
CA THR A 127 6.30 -3.39 25.68
C THR A 127 5.30 -4.11 24.80
N THR A 128 5.55 -5.38 24.49
CA THR A 128 4.64 -6.27 23.79
C THR A 128 4.40 -7.51 24.65
N HIS A 129 3.19 -8.05 24.65
CA HIS A 129 2.85 -9.22 25.45
C HIS A 129 1.83 -10.15 24.77
N ASN A 130 1.04 -9.65 23.80
CA ASN A 130 0.02 -10.44 23.12
C ASN A 130 0.62 -11.33 22.02
N VAL A 131 1.33 -10.75 21.08
CA VAL A 131 1.99 -11.47 19.98
C VAL A 131 3.22 -12.21 20.49
N MET A 132 4.10 -11.51 21.17
CA MET A 132 5.32 -12.05 21.78
C MET A 132 5.74 -11.22 23.00
N PRO A 133 6.30 -11.86 24.05
CA PRO A 133 6.74 -11.11 25.23
C PRO A 133 8.05 -10.39 24.94
N GLY A 134 8.10 -9.06 25.15
CA GLY A 134 9.31 -8.29 24.89
C GLY A 134 9.20 -6.82 25.23
N VAL A 135 10.31 -6.09 24.98
CA VAL A 135 10.42 -4.66 25.20
C VAL A 135 11.27 -4.01 24.10
N ALA A 136 10.80 -2.91 23.60
CA ALA A 136 11.58 -2.00 22.76
C ALA A 136 12.30 -0.98 23.64
N LEU A 137 13.59 -0.83 23.44
CA LEU A 137 14.47 0.05 24.21
C LEU A 137 15.19 1.03 23.28
N MET A 138 15.40 2.24 23.72
CA MET A 138 16.34 3.20 23.12
C MET A 138 17.54 3.32 24.05
N GLY A 139 18.73 2.90 23.59
CA GLY A 139 19.91 2.91 24.46
C GLY A 139 21.21 2.61 23.70
N ASP A 140 22.31 2.63 24.45
CA ASP A 140 23.62 2.28 23.90
C ASP A 140 23.67 0.81 23.46
N ALA A 141 24.11 0.59 22.24
CA ALA A 141 24.13 -0.75 21.62
C ALA A 141 24.99 -1.75 22.40
N GLN A 142 26.11 -1.30 23.03
CA GLN A 142 26.94 -2.18 23.82
C GLN A 142 26.27 -2.57 25.12
N ALA A 143 25.70 -1.62 25.86
CA ALA A 143 25.01 -1.88 27.13
C ALA A 143 23.81 -2.83 26.91
N ILE A 144 23.10 -2.70 25.78
CA ILE A 144 22.00 -3.59 25.45
C ILE A 144 22.51 -4.98 25.03
N ARG A 145 23.66 -5.10 24.32
CA ARG A 145 24.27 -6.42 24.02
C ARG A 145 24.60 -7.22 25.27
N ASP A 146 24.99 -6.57 26.34
CA ASP A 146 25.36 -7.23 27.60
C ASP A 146 24.17 -7.98 28.23
N LEU A 147 22.93 -7.57 27.90
CA LEU A 147 21.70 -8.28 28.29
C LEU A 147 21.58 -9.68 27.70
N ALA A 148 22.37 -10.04 26.67
CA ALA A 148 22.37 -11.38 26.08
C ALA A 148 22.80 -12.48 27.06
N SER A 149 23.43 -12.12 28.17
CA SER A 149 23.80 -13.04 29.25
C SER A 149 22.62 -13.43 30.15
N ARG A 150 21.51 -12.72 30.09
CA ARG A 150 20.33 -12.95 30.95
C ARG A 150 19.59 -14.22 30.57
N PRO A 151 19.20 -15.05 31.54
CA PRO A 151 18.52 -16.33 31.28
C PRO A 151 17.09 -16.16 30.73
N ASP A 152 16.45 -15.01 30.95
CA ASP A 152 15.09 -14.70 30.51
C ASP A 152 15.03 -14.03 29.13
N VAL A 153 16.17 -13.64 28.56
CA VAL A 153 16.26 -13.06 27.22
C VAL A 153 16.40 -14.18 26.18
N GLU A 154 15.62 -14.10 25.11
CA GLU A 154 15.65 -15.03 23.98
C GLU A 154 16.39 -14.45 22.80
N ARG A 155 16.12 -13.17 22.45
CA ARG A 155 16.71 -12.50 21.28
C ARG A 155 16.80 -11.00 21.49
N ILE A 156 17.82 -10.39 20.89
CA ILE A 156 18.04 -8.94 20.86
C ILE A 156 18.31 -8.54 19.41
N SER A 157 17.46 -7.66 18.84
CA SER A 157 17.54 -7.19 17.45
C SER A 157 17.34 -5.68 17.38
N PRO A 158 18.05 -4.93 16.52
CA PRO A 158 17.77 -3.52 16.31
C PRO A 158 16.43 -3.36 15.58
N ILE A 159 15.73 -2.29 15.86
CA ILE A 159 14.52 -1.87 15.16
C ILE A 159 14.93 -0.95 14.02
N VAL A 160 14.45 -1.23 12.79
CA VAL A 160 14.71 -0.39 11.63
C VAL A 160 13.54 0.58 11.43
N PRO A 161 13.79 1.89 11.32
CA PRO A 161 12.74 2.89 11.07
C PRO A 161 11.98 2.63 9.78
N LYS A 162 10.65 2.80 9.78
CA LYS A 162 9.77 2.61 8.63
C LYS A 162 9.27 3.94 8.08
N TYR A 163 8.97 3.97 6.79
CA TYR A 163 8.52 5.15 6.03
C TYR A 163 7.24 4.84 5.28
N ARG A 164 6.44 5.88 4.92
CA ARG A 164 5.21 5.76 4.15
C ARG A 164 5.48 5.64 2.65
N GLN A 165 4.55 5.02 1.92
CA GLN A 165 4.65 4.79 0.47
C GLN A 165 3.27 4.93 -0.21
N ASN A 166 3.10 5.30 -1.51
CA ASN A 166 1.81 5.74 -2.10
C ASN A 166 1.23 5.00 -3.34
N ALA A 167 -0.07 4.84 -3.51
CA ALA A 167 -1.20 4.85 -4.48
C ALA A 167 -1.99 3.72 -5.12
N GLY A 168 -3.11 3.47 -5.59
CA GLY A 168 -3.92 2.47 -6.03
C GLY A 168 -5.00 2.23 -7.04
N SER A 169 -5.87 1.23 -7.40
CA SER A 169 -7.13 1.17 -8.19
C SER A 169 -8.02 -0.08 -7.99
N VAL A 170 -9.37 0.04 -7.98
CA VAL A 170 -10.35 -0.98 -7.53
C VAL A 170 -11.06 -1.75 -8.67
N VAL A 171 -11.11 -1.22 -9.91
CA VAL A 171 -11.98 -1.76 -10.97
C VAL A 171 -11.38 -2.96 -11.72
N ASP A 172 -10.06 -3.04 -11.82
CA ASP A 172 -9.35 -3.92 -12.75
C ASP A 172 -9.21 -5.37 -12.32
N THR A 173 -9.62 -5.71 -11.10
CA THR A 173 -9.29 -6.99 -10.46
C THR A 173 -10.50 -7.85 -10.15
N GLY A 174 -11.70 -7.48 -10.61
CA GLY A 174 -12.92 -8.22 -10.31
C GLY A 174 -13.43 -8.11 -8.88
N ALA A 175 -12.89 -7.20 -8.04
CA ALA A 175 -13.40 -6.99 -6.68
C ALA A 175 -14.86 -6.55 -6.66
N ALA A 176 -15.27 -5.69 -7.60
CA ALA A 176 -16.66 -5.27 -7.76
C ALA A 176 -17.60 -6.42 -8.20
N GLU A 177 -17.10 -7.42 -8.94
CA GLU A 177 -17.87 -8.59 -9.32
C GLU A 177 -18.24 -9.46 -8.11
N ASN A 178 -17.40 -9.48 -7.09
CA ASN A 178 -17.68 -10.16 -5.83
C ASN A 178 -18.84 -9.50 -5.07
N TRP A 179 -19.01 -8.18 -5.17
CA TRP A 179 -20.14 -7.47 -4.56
C TRP A 179 -21.47 -7.83 -5.25
N ALA A 180 -21.42 -8.08 -6.56
CA ALA A 180 -22.60 -8.31 -7.41
C ALA A 180 -23.17 -9.75 -7.33
N ARG A 181 -22.61 -10.63 -6.50
CA ARG A 181 -23.09 -12.02 -6.40
C ARG A 181 -24.46 -12.09 -5.77
N GLN A 182 -25.41 -12.69 -6.48
CA GLN A 182 -26.79 -12.87 -6.02
C GLN A 182 -26.83 -13.55 -4.64
N ASN A 183 -27.53 -12.93 -3.70
CA ASN A 183 -27.82 -13.37 -2.32
C ASN A 183 -26.65 -13.36 -1.32
N THR A 184 -25.40 -13.17 -1.72
CA THR A 184 -24.22 -13.27 -0.83
C THR A 184 -23.07 -12.37 -1.25
N GLY A 185 -23.33 -11.15 -1.70
CA GLY A 185 -22.24 -10.26 -2.10
C GLY A 185 -21.07 -10.26 -1.08
N TYR A 186 -19.86 -10.53 -1.56
CA TYR A 186 -18.67 -10.55 -0.71
C TYR A 186 -18.08 -9.15 -0.65
N THR A 187 -18.45 -8.42 0.38
CA THR A 187 -18.10 -7.01 0.63
C THR A 187 -17.14 -6.85 1.80
N GLY A 188 -16.63 -7.96 2.35
CA GLY A 188 -15.82 -7.99 3.57
C GLY A 188 -16.63 -7.94 4.87
N LYS A 189 -17.94 -8.10 4.79
CA LYS A 189 -18.85 -8.00 5.95
C LYS A 189 -18.46 -8.96 7.08
N GLY A 190 -18.34 -8.42 8.29
CA GLY A 190 -17.96 -9.16 9.50
C GLY A 190 -16.46 -9.38 9.66
N ILE A 191 -15.64 -8.86 8.74
CA ILE A 191 -14.18 -8.91 8.82
C ILE A 191 -13.64 -7.57 9.32
N LYS A 192 -12.64 -7.61 10.18
CA LYS A 192 -11.97 -6.45 10.76
C LYS A 192 -10.58 -6.34 10.16
N ILE A 193 -10.28 -5.16 9.58
CA ILE A 193 -8.96 -4.82 9.04
C ILE A 193 -8.32 -3.81 9.97
N ALA A 194 -7.12 -4.11 10.47
CA ALA A 194 -6.30 -3.16 11.20
C ALA A 194 -5.38 -2.42 10.21
N VAL A 195 -5.45 -1.10 10.20
CA VAL A 195 -4.57 -0.23 9.41
C VAL A 195 -3.49 0.31 10.34
N ILE A 196 -2.25 -0.09 10.13
CA ILE A 196 -1.07 0.42 10.84
C ILE A 196 -0.40 1.46 9.93
N ASP A 197 -0.66 2.74 10.20
CA ASP A 197 -0.26 3.84 9.32
C ASP A 197 -0.22 5.20 10.06
N SER A 198 -0.54 6.31 9.37
CA SER A 198 -0.55 7.68 9.90
C SER A 198 -1.84 8.08 10.62
N GLY A 199 -2.81 7.17 10.75
CA GLY A 199 -4.13 7.46 11.30
C GLY A 199 -5.25 7.33 10.28
N ILE A 200 -6.49 7.58 10.68
CA ILE A 200 -7.67 7.61 9.79
C ILE A 200 -8.51 8.83 10.13
N ASP A 201 -8.87 9.63 9.12
CA ASP A 201 -9.93 10.64 9.26
C ASP A 201 -11.30 9.97 9.28
N TYR A 202 -11.67 9.45 10.44
CA TYR A 202 -12.96 8.78 10.65
C TYR A 202 -14.16 9.71 10.52
N THR A 203 -13.94 11.06 10.44
CA THR A 203 -15.01 12.05 10.21
C THR A 203 -15.37 12.18 8.73
N HIS A 204 -14.54 11.62 7.83
CA HIS A 204 -14.74 11.65 6.40
C HIS A 204 -15.98 10.83 5.97
N ALA A 205 -16.72 11.30 4.96
CA ALA A 205 -17.92 10.63 4.46
C ALA A 205 -17.66 9.21 3.95
N ASP A 206 -16.44 8.92 3.47
CA ASP A 206 -16.05 7.58 3.02
C ASP A 206 -16.10 6.53 4.14
N PHE A 207 -15.99 6.96 5.39
CA PHE A 207 -16.10 6.13 6.60
C PHE A 207 -17.41 6.35 7.36
N GLY A 208 -18.36 7.10 6.78
CA GLY A 208 -19.66 7.37 7.40
C GLY A 208 -19.67 8.48 8.43
N GLY A 209 -18.59 9.22 8.58
CA GLY A 209 -18.55 10.42 9.38
C GLY A 209 -19.40 11.56 8.80
N PRO A 210 -19.50 12.71 9.47
CA PRO A 210 -20.30 13.86 9.02
C PRO A 210 -19.92 14.39 7.64
N GLY A 211 -18.72 14.13 7.18
CA GLY A 211 -18.24 14.55 5.87
C GLY A 211 -18.01 16.06 5.76
N THR A 212 -17.57 16.69 6.83
CA THR A 212 -17.30 18.13 6.87
C THR A 212 -15.91 18.43 7.45
N LYS A 213 -15.33 19.54 7.01
CA LYS A 213 -14.05 19.99 7.55
C LYS A 213 -14.17 20.36 9.05
N GLU A 214 -15.29 20.92 9.45
CA GLU A 214 -15.54 21.32 10.84
C GLU A 214 -15.52 20.10 11.78
N ALA A 215 -16.07 18.96 11.36
CA ALA A 215 -16.03 17.71 12.13
C ALA A 215 -14.59 17.21 12.28
N PHE A 216 -13.76 17.29 11.24
CA PHE A 216 -12.35 16.99 11.31
C PHE A 216 -11.61 17.92 12.28
N ASP A 217 -11.80 19.24 12.14
CA ASP A 217 -11.20 20.26 13.01
C ASP A 217 -11.65 20.13 14.48
N GLU A 218 -12.83 19.56 14.74
CA GLU A 218 -13.29 19.21 16.09
C GLU A 218 -12.57 17.95 16.60
N ALA A 219 -12.54 16.90 15.80
CA ALA A 219 -11.95 15.62 16.17
C ALA A 219 -10.44 15.71 16.43
N THR A 220 -9.69 16.54 15.70
CA THR A 220 -8.24 16.74 15.90
C THR A 220 -7.89 17.45 17.23
N LYS A 221 -8.84 18.02 17.93
CA LYS A 221 -8.61 18.63 19.26
C LYS A 221 -8.75 17.65 20.40
N LEU A 222 -9.23 16.44 20.12
CA LEU A 222 -9.47 15.39 21.12
C LEU A 222 -8.22 14.55 21.31
N THR A 223 -7.97 14.10 22.53
CA THR A 223 -6.94 13.14 22.87
C THR A 223 -7.51 11.73 23.13
N ASN A 224 -8.83 11.59 23.02
CA ASN A 224 -9.51 10.30 23.11
C ASN A 224 -10.51 10.20 21.97
N MET A 225 -10.78 8.97 21.55
CA MET A 225 -11.89 8.71 20.62
C MET A 225 -13.16 9.38 21.16
N PRO A 226 -13.90 10.10 20.29
CA PRO A 226 -15.21 10.63 20.68
C PRO A 226 -16.16 9.47 21.00
N GLU A 227 -17.14 9.73 21.86
CA GLU A 227 -18.23 8.78 22.08
C GLU A 227 -19.01 8.53 20.78
N ALA A 228 -19.50 7.32 20.55
CA ALA A 228 -20.29 6.99 19.36
C ALA A 228 -21.53 7.88 19.19
N SER A 229 -22.08 8.38 20.30
CA SER A 229 -23.21 9.32 20.33
C SER A 229 -22.87 10.73 19.85
N SER A 230 -21.58 11.06 19.69
CA SER A 230 -21.15 12.38 19.18
C SER A 230 -21.53 12.62 17.73
N GLY A 231 -21.68 11.55 16.94
CA GLY A 231 -21.92 11.60 15.51
C GLY A 231 -20.67 11.96 14.67
N LEU A 232 -19.47 12.04 15.27
CA LEU A 232 -18.23 12.33 14.56
C LEU A 232 -17.73 11.15 13.74
N TYR A 233 -18.18 9.93 14.02
CA TYR A 233 -17.85 8.73 13.26
C TYR A 233 -19.00 7.74 13.28
N ASP A 234 -18.95 6.74 12.38
CA ASP A 234 -19.90 5.64 12.36
C ASP A 234 -19.27 4.37 12.95
N PRO A 235 -19.76 3.89 14.13
CA PRO A 235 -19.22 2.70 14.78
C PRO A 235 -19.47 1.39 14.01
N ALA A 236 -20.34 1.40 12.99
CA ALA A 236 -20.50 0.26 12.09
C ALA A 236 -19.31 0.09 11.13
N LYS A 237 -18.54 1.16 10.90
CA LYS A 237 -17.37 1.17 10.04
C LYS A 237 -16.07 1.26 10.83
N PHE A 238 -15.96 2.23 11.70
CA PHE A 238 -14.75 2.54 12.43
C PHE A 238 -14.87 2.07 13.88
N LEU A 239 -14.05 1.11 14.27
CA LEU A 239 -14.12 0.45 15.58
C LEU A 239 -13.25 1.14 16.64
N GLY A 240 -12.36 2.06 16.22
CA GLY A 240 -11.43 2.74 17.12
C GLY A 240 -9.98 2.44 16.83
N GLY A 241 -9.14 2.61 17.83
CA GLY A 241 -7.69 2.40 17.74
C GLY A 241 -6.91 3.32 18.68
N TYR A 242 -5.64 3.58 18.32
CA TYR A 242 -4.73 4.39 19.14
C TYR A 242 -3.84 5.26 18.27
N ASP A 243 -3.53 6.47 18.73
CA ASP A 243 -2.33 7.20 18.32
C ASP A 243 -1.17 6.77 19.23
N LEU A 244 -0.24 6.02 18.68
CA LEU A 244 0.96 5.56 19.39
C LEU A 244 2.12 6.55 19.25
N ALA A 245 2.01 7.53 18.35
CA ALA A 245 3.06 8.43 17.92
C ALA A 245 2.93 9.85 18.51
N GLY A 246 1.77 10.47 18.33
CA GLY A 246 1.58 11.91 18.50
C GLY A 246 2.09 12.69 17.29
N ASP A 247 1.58 13.91 17.11
CA ASP A 247 1.78 14.73 15.89
C ASP A 247 3.26 15.02 15.58
N ASP A 248 4.06 15.32 16.60
CA ASP A 248 5.46 15.73 16.45
C ASP A 248 6.45 14.56 16.33
N TYR A 249 5.97 13.31 16.46
CA TYR A 249 6.84 12.15 16.40
C TYR A 249 7.45 11.96 15.02
N ASN A 250 8.79 11.74 14.97
CA ASN A 250 9.54 11.60 13.71
C ASN A 250 10.47 10.39 13.67
N GLY A 251 10.36 9.49 14.66
CA GLY A 251 11.22 8.31 14.81
C GLY A 251 12.49 8.55 15.63
N LEU A 252 12.88 9.80 15.87
CA LEU A 252 14.09 10.15 16.63
C LEU A 252 13.77 10.77 17.99
N ASN A 253 12.61 11.40 18.12
CA ASN A 253 12.15 12.01 19.36
C ASN A 253 11.30 11.04 20.20
N THR A 254 10.74 11.54 21.30
CA THR A 254 9.84 10.77 22.14
C THR A 254 8.43 10.82 21.58
N ALA A 255 7.79 9.68 21.40
CA ALA A 255 6.36 9.59 21.10
C ALA A 255 5.53 10.16 22.25
N VAL A 256 4.42 10.81 21.91
CA VAL A 256 3.42 11.34 22.86
C VAL A 256 2.06 10.72 22.48
N PRO A 257 1.84 9.45 22.85
CA PRO A 257 0.67 8.70 22.45
C PRO A 257 -0.61 9.22 23.10
N ASP A 258 -1.73 9.02 22.39
CA ASP A 258 -3.06 9.21 22.96
C ASP A 258 -4.05 8.15 22.41
N ASN A 259 -5.35 8.29 22.74
CA ASN A 259 -6.37 7.34 22.31
C ASN A 259 -7.21 7.85 21.12
N ASN A 260 -6.70 8.81 20.35
CA ASN A 260 -7.39 9.36 19.19
C ASN A 260 -6.59 9.14 17.91
N PRO A 261 -6.82 8.06 17.17
CA PRO A 261 -6.02 7.69 16.00
C PRO A 261 -6.39 8.51 14.74
N ILE A 262 -6.76 9.77 14.90
CA ILE A 262 -7.08 10.65 13.78
C ILE A 262 -5.82 10.97 12.97
N ASP A 263 -5.96 11.05 11.64
CA ASP A 263 -4.83 11.32 10.74
C ASP A 263 -4.45 12.81 10.73
N CYS A 264 -3.21 13.10 10.36
CA CYS A 264 -2.71 14.47 10.22
C CYS A 264 -3.17 15.12 8.91
N ILE A 265 -3.57 16.38 8.97
CA ILE A 265 -3.94 17.18 7.77
C ILE A 265 -2.80 17.27 6.74
N SER A 266 -1.55 17.25 7.17
CA SER A 266 -0.37 17.29 6.29
C SER A 266 0.07 15.91 5.78
N GLY A 267 -0.57 14.85 6.23
CA GLY A 267 -0.24 13.45 5.91
C GLY A 267 -1.29 12.81 5.02
N GLY A 268 -2.38 12.35 5.63
CA GLY A 268 -3.51 11.77 4.94
C GLY A 268 -3.27 10.40 4.32
N HIS A 269 -2.10 9.79 4.57
CA HIS A 269 -1.74 8.53 3.94
C HIS A 269 -2.60 7.38 4.47
N GLY A 270 -2.72 7.23 5.80
CA GLY A 270 -3.52 6.17 6.41
C GLY A 270 -5.02 6.31 6.10
N THR A 271 -5.52 7.55 5.99
CA THR A 271 -6.89 7.84 5.54
C THR A 271 -7.13 7.31 4.13
N HIS A 272 -6.21 7.58 3.19
CA HIS A 272 -6.27 7.09 1.83
C HIS A 272 -6.19 5.55 1.77
N VAL A 273 -5.26 4.97 2.51
CA VAL A 273 -5.08 3.52 2.66
C VAL A 273 -6.36 2.85 3.16
N ALA A 274 -6.95 3.38 4.22
CA ALA A 274 -8.19 2.85 4.80
C ALA A 274 -9.37 2.89 3.81
N GLY A 275 -9.51 4.00 3.06
CA GLY A 275 -10.53 4.15 2.03
C GLY A 275 -10.34 3.14 0.89
N THR A 276 -9.10 2.91 0.45
CA THR A 276 -8.77 1.93 -0.59
C THR A 276 -9.11 0.49 -0.15
N ALA A 277 -8.88 0.14 1.11
CA ALA A 277 -9.22 -1.19 1.63
C ALA A 277 -10.72 -1.37 1.84
N ALA A 278 -11.38 -0.40 2.50
CA ALA A 278 -12.69 -0.60 3.06
C ALA A 278 -13.59 0.66 3.09
N GLY A 279 -13.29 1.71 2.34
CA GLY A 279 -14.19 2.86 2.23
C GLY A 279 -15.58 2.46 1.73
N TRP A 280 -16.63 3.06 2.27
CA TRP A 280 -17.99 2.82 1.76
C TRP A 280 -18.25 3.46 0.40
N GLY A 281 -17.43 4.41 0.01
CA GLY A 281 -17.60 5.25 -1.16
C GLY A 281 -18.37 6.54 -0.85
N VAL A 282 -18.14 7.54 -1.69
CA VAL A 282 -18.84 8.85 -1.62
C VAL A 282 -19.50 9.11 -2.96
N ASP A 283 -20.81 9.33 -2.95
CA ASP A 283 -21.59 9.60 -4.16
C ASP A 283 -21.27 10.97 -4.78
N ALA A 284 -21.82 11.25 -5.96
CA ALA A 284 -21.63 12.52 -6.66
C ALA A 284 -22.09 13.75 -5.86
N GLN A 285 -22.98 13.57 -4.88
CA GLN A 285 -23.49 14.61 -4.01
C GLN A 285 -22.64 14.79 -2.74
N GLY A 286 -21.59 14.01 -2.58
CA GLY A 286 -20.70 14.07 -1.41
C GLY A 286 -21.24 13.33 -0.18
N LYS A 287 -22.19 12.41 -0.34
CA LYS A 287 -22.74 11.60 0.75
C LYS A 287 -22.09 10.22 0.75
N THR A 288 -21.96 9.66 1.95
CA THR A 288 -21.59 8.26 2.13
C THR A 288 -22.54 7.36 1.33
N PHE A 289 -22.01 6.48 0.50
CA PHE A 289 -22.81 5.50 -0.20
C PHE A 289 -23.35 4.44 0.79
N ARG A 290 -24.66 4.27 0.80
CA ARG A 290 -25.37 3.30 1.68
C ARG A 290 -26.25 2.35 0.87
N GLY A 291 -26.01 2.28 -0.43
CA GLY A 291 -26.80 1.44 -1.34
C GLY A 291 -26.27 0.01 -1.44
N ASP A 292 -26.90 -0.73 -2.32
CA ASP A 292 -26.50 -2.09 -2.68
C ASP A 292 -25.33 -2.02 -3.67
N TYR A 293 -24.15 -2.48 -3.26
CA TYR A 293 -22.93 -2.50 -4.08
C TYR A 293 -23.09 -3.33 -5.35
N SER A 294 -23.99 -4.33 -5.37
CA SER A 294 -24.28 -5.12 -6.57
C SER A 294 -24.87 -4.30 -7.72
N THR A 295 -25.36 -3.11 -7.42
CA THR A 295 -25.94 -2.19 -8.41
C THR A 295 -24.95 -1.21 -9.02
N LEU A 296 -23.69 -1.21 -8.53
CA LEU A 296 -22.64 -0.33 -9.01
C LEU A 296 -21.99 -0.88 -10.28
N THR A 297 -22.44 -0.35 -11.42
CA THR A 297 -21.79 -0.61 -12.71
C THR A 297 -20.50 0.24 -12.85
N PRO A 298 -19.60 -0.07 -13.79
CA PRO A 298 -18.43 0.76 -14.05
C PRO A 298 -18.77 2.24 -14.31
N GLU A 299 -19.89 2.51 -14.98
CA GLU A 299 -20.37 3.88 -15.25
C GLU A 299 -20.75 4.60 -13.95
N LYS A 300 -21.54 3.94 -13.07
CA LYS A 300 -21.93 4.51 -11.77
C LYS A 300 -20.72 4.72 -10.85
N LEU A 301 -19.76 3.79 -10.86
CA LEU A 301 -18.49 3.96 -10.14
C LEU A 301 -17.72 5.18 -10.65
N GLY A 302 -17.76 5.44 -11.96
CA GLY A 302 -17.17 6.61 -12.58
C GLY A 302 -17.85 7.94 -12.21
N GLU A 303 -19.11 7.91 -11.78
CA GLU A 303 -19.89 9.09 -11.35
C GLU A 303 -19.66 9.43 -9.86
N MET A 304 -19.13 8.50 -9.05
CA MET A 304 -18.86 8.73 -7.63
C MET A 304 -17.66 9.66 -7.43
N LYS A 305 -17.69 10.48 -6.38
CA LYS A 305 -16.53 11.25 -5.94
C LYS A 305 -15.40 10.33 -5.48
N ILE A 306 -15.76 9.30 -4.73
CA ILE A 306 -14.85 8.26 -4.28
C ILE A 306 -15.55 6.92 -4.48
N GLY A 307 -14.96 6.02 -5.25
CA GLY A 307 -15.44 4.66 -5.36
C GLY A 307 -15.26 3.89 -4.05
N PRO A 308 -16.08 2.85 -3.77
CA PRO A 308 -15.89 2.01 -2.61
C PRO A 308 -14.51 1.34 -2.59
N GLY A 309 -13.99 1.08 -1.40
CA GLY A 309 -12.81 0.22 -1.21
C GLY A 309 -13.08 -1.21 -1.66
N SER A 310 -12.04 -2.03 -1.79
CA SER A 310 -12.20 -3.41 -2.26
C SER A 310 -13.13 -4.26 -1.37
N ALA A 311 -13.18 -3.99 -0.05
CA ALA A 311 -14.09 -4.64 0.89
C ALA A 311 -14.94 -3.60 1.66
N PRO A 312 -15.93 -2.99 1.01
CA PRO A 312 -16.60 -1.81 1.57
C PRO A 312 -17.38 -2.07 2.86
N ASP A 313 -17.77 -3.29 3.20
CA ASP A 313 -18.43 -3.61 4.47
C ASP A 313 -17.47 -4.19 5.54
N ALA A 314 -16.17 -4.26 5.28
CA ALA A 314 -15.19 -4.55 6.31
C ALA A 314 -15.11 -3.39 7.31
N GLN A 315 -14.85 -3.74 8.57
CA GLN A 315 -14.69 -2.77 9.65
C GLN A 315 -13.20 -2.43 9.84
N LEU A 316 -12.92 -1.25 10.34
CA LEU A 316 -11.57 -0.70 10.43
C LEU A 316 -11.16 -0.43 11.88
N TYR A 317 -9.95 -0.87 12.24
CA TYR A 317 -9.14 -0.32 13.33
C TYR A 317 -8.05 0.57 12.77
N SER A 318 -7.64 1.59 13.51
CA SER A 318 -6.52 2.46 13.20
C SER A 318 -5.46 2.40 14.31
N PHE A 319 -4.24 2.04 13.94
CA PHE A 319 -3.08 2.17 14.83
C PHE A 319 -2.12 3.17 14.19
N ARG A 320 -2.20 4.41 14.65
CA ARG A 320 -1.34 5.49 14.18
C ARG A 320 0.07 5.30 14.77
N VAL A 321 1.04 5.05 13.90
CA VAL A 321 2.45 4.84 14.26
C VAL A 321 3.37 5.94 13.76
N PHE A 322 2.87 6.83 12.92
CA PHE A 322 3.59 8.01 12.41
C PHE A 322 3.06 9.29 13.04
N GLY A 323 3.96 10.21 13.30
CA GLY A 323 3.58 11.62 13.47
C GLY A 323 3.18 12.25 12.13
N CYS A 324 3.06 13.57 12.08
CA CYS A 324 2.69 14.28 10.85
C CYS A 324 3.79 14.23 9.79
N SER A 325 5.02 13.87 10.17
CA SER A 325 6.18 13.70 9.27
C SER A 325 7.18 12.69 9.85
N GLY A 326 8.15 12.26 9.02
CA GLY A 326 9.26 11.43 9.47
C GLY A 326 9.02 9.92 9.40
N ALA A 327 9.80 9.19 10.19
CA ALA A 327 9.82 7.73 10.27
C ALA A 327 9.19 7.23 11.58
N THR A 328 9.07 5.92 11.73
CA THR A 328 8.57 5.28 12.94
C THR A 328 9.38 4.06 13.37
N ASN A 329 9.40 3.81 14.68
CA ASN A 329 9.90 2.60 15.34
C ASN A 329 8.80 1.91 16.17
N LEU A 330 7.52 2.27 15.94
CA LEU A 330 6.39 1.87 16.80
C LEU A 330 5.54 0.73 16.20
N VAL A 331 5.93 0.20 15.05
CA VAL A 331 5.15 -0.84 14.34
C VAL A 331 4.97 -2.09 15.19
N GLY A 332 6.01 -2.53 15.90
CA GLY A 332 5.91 -3.68 16.81
C GLY A 332 4.87 -3.50 17.92
N GLN A 333 4.71 -2.28 18.44
CA GLN A 333 3.66 -1.96 19.42
C GLN A 333 2.26 -2.06 18.80
N ALA A 334 2.08 -1.58 17.58
CA ALA A 334 0.81 -1.67 16.87
C ALA A 334 0.46 -3.13 16.56
N LEU A 335 1.42 -3.94 16.10
CA LEU A 335 1.23 -5.38 15.84
C LEU A 335 0.77 -6.14 17.09
N ASP A 336 1.28 -5.79 18.27
CA ASP A 336 0.83 -6.40 19.54
C ASP A 336 -0.64 -6.07 19.86
N LYS A 337 -1.10 -4.86 19.51
CA LYS A 337 -2.48 -4.42 19.73
C LYS A 337 -3.50 -5.01 18.75
N VAL A 338 -3.07 -5.55 17.61
CA VAL A 338 -3.96 -6.17 16.62
C VAL A 338 -4.80 -7.30 17.20
N LEU A 339 -4.27 -8.02 18.17
CA LEU A 339 -4.94 -9.14 18.83
C LEU A 339 -5.89 -8.71 19.96
N ASP A 340 -5.67 -7.55 20.53
CA ASP A 340 -6.43 -6.98 21.63
C ASP A 340 -6.56 -5.46 21.43
N PRO A 341 -7.40 -5.04 20.46
CA PRO A 341 -7.47 -3.64 20.06
C PRO A 341 -8.00 -2.69 21.14
N ASN A 342 -8.80 -3.19 22.09
CA ASN A 342 -9.32 -2.38 23.20
C ASN A 342 -8.50 -2.52 24.49
N GLY A 343 -7.58 -3.50 24.53
CA GLY A 343 -6.65 -3.70 25.65
C GLY A 343 -7.28 -4.37 26.90
N ASP A 344 -8.43 -5.03 26.76
CA ASP A 344 -9.16 -5.64 27.87
C ASP A 344 -8.75 -7.09 28.14
N GLY A 345 -7.93 -7.70 27.27
CA GLY A 345 -7.46 -9.08 27.36
C GLY A 345 -8.47 -10.11 26.86
N ASP A 346 -9.54 -9.69 26.20
CA ASP A 346 -10.46 -10.55 25.45
C ASP A 346 -10.21 -10.42 23.96
N PHE A 347 -9.65 -11.45 23.34
CA PHE A 347 -9.26 -11.45 21.93
C PHE A 347 -10.42 -11.62 20.94
N SER A 348 -11.67 -11.56 21.38
CA SER A 348 -12.85 -11.70 20.51
C SER A 348 -13.00 -10.55 19.52
N ASP A 349 -12.40 -9.40 19.81
CA ASP A 349 -12.40 -8.19 18.99
C ASP A 349 -11.20 -8.08 18.06
N ARG A 350 -10.24 -9.02 18.09
CA ARG A 350 -9.04 -9.01 17.26
C ARG A 350 -9.32 -8.76 15.77
N ALA A 351 -8.40 -8.12 15.07
CA ALA A 351 -8.45 -8.05 13.63
C ALA A 351 -8.05 -9.38 12.96
N GLN A 352 -8.57 -9.66 11.78
CA GLN A 352 -8.23 -10.83 10.99
C GLN A 352 -7.21 -10.52 9.90
N VAL A 353 -7.18 -9.28 9.43
CA VAL A 353 -6.25 -8.77 8.41
C VAL A 353 -5.56 -7.53 8.96
N VAL A 354 -4.27 -7.42 8.71
CA VAL A 354 -3.49 -6.21 9.01
C VAL A 354 -2.97 -5.64 7.70
N ASN A 355 -3.23 -4.37 7.45
CA ASN A 355 -2.59 -3.63 6.37
C ASN A 355 -1.42 -2.82 6.89
N MET A 356 -0.27 -2.97 6.25
CA MET A 356 0.93 -2.17 6.49
C MET A 356 1.43 -1.58 5.17
N SER A 357 1.05 -0.32 4.92
CA SER A 357 1.50 0.45 3.78
C SER A 357 2.77 1.23 4.12
N LEU A 358 3.74 0.53 4.67
CA LEU A 358 4.99 1.06 5.22
C LEU A 358 6.13 0.04 5.07
N GLY A 359 7.37 0.49 5.18
CA GLY A 359 8.53 -0.39 5.16
C GLY A 359 9.85 0.33 5.34
N GLY A 360 10.88 -0.43 5.64
CA GLY A 360 12.28 0.00 5.63
C GLY A 360 13.06 -0.79 4.59
N GLU A 361 13.62 -0.12 3.60
CA GLU A 361 14.37 -0.74 2.51
C GLU A 361 15.68 -1.38 2.99
N PHE A 362 16.13 -2.45 2.32
CA PHE A 362 17.37 -3.18 2.60
C PHE A 362 17.57 -3.58 4.06
N SER A 363 16.49 -3.76 4.76
CA SER A 363 16.53 -4.05 6.19
C SER A 363 17.01 -5.49 6.47
N PRO A 364 17.67 -5.76 7.61
CA PRO A 364 18.14 -7.09 7.93
C PRO A 364 16.98 -8.06 8.21
N GLU A 365 17.19 -9.34 7.95
CA GLU A 365 16.22 -10.42 8.15
C GLU A 365 15.79 -10.62 9.61
N ASP A 366 16.61 -10.15 10.54
CA ASP A 366 16.44 -10.30 11.98
C ASP A 366 15.66 -9.13 12.64
N ASP A 367 14.96 -8.34 11.82
CA ASP A 367 14.07 -7.28 12.32
C ASP A 367 12.90 -7.86 13.13
N PRO A 368 12.62 -7.31 14.34
CA PRO A 368 11.61 -7.85 15.23
C PRO A 368 10.18 -7.76 14.69
N GLU A 369 9.87 -6.79 13.84
CA GLU A 369 8.53 -6.69 13.24
C GLU A 369 8.26 -7.84 12.25
N SER A 370 9.28 -8.30 11.52
CA SER A 370 9.16 -9.50 10.68
C SER A 370 8.82 -10.73 11.52
N TYR A 371 9.45 -10.90 12.70
CA TYR A 371 9.08 -11.98 13.63
C TYR A 371 7.66 -11.82 14.20
N ALA A 372 7.23 -10.60 14.46
CA ALA A 372 5.87 -10.35 14.91
C ALA A 372 4.84 -10.74 13.83
N VAL A 373 5.12 -10.42 12.56
CA VAL A 373 4.28 -10.83 11.42
C VAL A 373 4.22 -12.36 11.30
N GLU A 374 5.37 -13.07 11.40
CA GLU A 374 5.40 -14.53 11.40
C GLU A 374 4.57 -15.13 12.56
N THR A 375 4.61 -14.48 13.71
CA THR A 375 3.87 -14.92 14.90
C THR A 375 2.37 -14.67 14.73
N LEU A 376 1.96 -13.49 14.25
CA LEU A 376 0.57 -13.17 13.94
C LEU A 376 -0.05 -14.14 12.93
N PHE A 377 0.71 -14.52 11.92
CA PHE A 377 0.26 -15.50 10.93
C PHE A 377 -0.09 -16.85 11.58
N ARG A 378 0.74 -17.35 12.50
CA ARG A 378 0.44 -18.56 13.28
C ARG A 378 -0.75 -18.37 14.23
N GLN A 379 -1.03 -17.13 14.61
CA GLN A 379 -2.15 -16.74 15.49
C GLN A 379 -3.44 -16.45 14.72
N GLY A 380 -3.47 -16.71 13.41
CA GLY A 380 -4.67 -16.59 12.59
C GLY A 380 -4.91 -15.21 12.00
N VAL A 381 -3.89 -14.34 11.92
CA VAL A 381 -3.97 -12.99 11.33
C VAL A 381 -3.07 -12.92 10.09
N LEU A 382 -3.61 -12.47 8.97
CA LEU A 382 -2.84 -12.24 7.74
C LEU A 382 -2.35 -10.79 7.71
N ALA A 383 -1.03 -10.61 7.63
CA ALA A 383 -0.43 -9.31 7.34
C ALA A 383 -0.25 -9.13 5.84
N VAL A 384 -0.80 -8.04 5.30
CA VAL A 384 -0.66 -7.61 3.91
C VAL A 384 0.22 -6.37 3.91
N VAL A 385 1.33 -6.42 3.18
CA VAL A 385 2.40 -5.43 3.28
C VAL A 385 2.81 -4.92 1.92
N SER A 386 3.02 -3.62 1.79
CA SER A 386 3.55 -3.01 0.58
C SER A 386 4.99 -3.48 0.31
N ALA A 387 5.31 -3.85 -0.94
CA ALA A 387 6.64 -4.34 -1.30
C ALA A 387 7.75 -3.29 -1.12
N GLY A 388 7.42 -2.01 -1.25
CA GLY A 388 8.37 -0.91 -1.24
C GLY A 388 8.33 -0.09 -2.53
N ASN A 389 8.81 1.16 -2.46
CA ASN A 389 8.87 2.06 -3.63
C ASN A 389 10.29 2.61 -3.81
N ALA A 390 11.28 1.74 -3.73
CA ALA A 390 12.66 2.13 -3.95
C ALA A 390 12.84 2.72 -5.34
N THR A 391 13.00 4.01 -5.40
CA THR A 391 13.31 4.73 -6.66
C THR A 391 14.74 4.49 -7.14
N GLY A 392 15.38 3.47 -6.59
CA GLY A 392 16.74 3.05 -6.90
C GLY A 392 17.80 3.99 -6.31
N TYR A 393 18.71 3.43 -5.55
CA TYR A 393 19.88 4.13 -5.06
C TYR A 393 20.78 4.69 -6.17
N ASN A 394 20.59 4.21 -7.39
CA ASN A 394 21.26 4.68 -8.61
C ASN A 394 20.43 5.70 -9.40
N GLY A 395 19.26 6.10 -8.93
CA GLY A 395 18.37 7.07 -9.56
C GLY A 395 17.61 6.59 -10.81
N VAL A 396 17.67 5.30 -11.13
CA VAL A 396 16.96 4.72 -12.30
C VAL A 396 15.80 3.81 -11.93
N GLY A 397 15.44 3.72 -10.66
CA GLY A 397 14.41 2.80 -10.18
C GLY A 397 14.84 1.34 -10.31
N ASP A 398 13.93 0.42 -10.01
CA ASP A 398 14.14 -1.01 -10.26
C ASP A 398 15.39 -1.60 -9.59
N THR A 399 15.59 -1.27 -8.33
CA THR A 399 16.71 -1.80 -7.55
C THR A 399 16.38 -3.20 -7.06
N TYR A 400 17.29 -4.13 -7.31
CA TYR A 400 17.16 -5.52 -6.94
C TYR A 400 17.36 -5.73 -5.44
N SER A 401 16.59 -6.63 -4.82
CA SER A 401 16.64 -6.99 -3.39
C SER A 401 16.27 -5.88 -2.42
N ASP A 402 15.36 -5.01 -2.79
CA ASP A 402 14.96 -3.87 -1.98
C ASP A 402 13.59 -3.99 -1.29
N SER A 403 12.88 -5.13 -1.45
CA SER A 403 11.71 -5.43 -0.62
C SER A 403 12.11 -5.41 0.85
N GLY A 404 11.62 -4.38 1.56
CA GLY A 404 12.03 -4.08 2.93
C GLY A 404 11.24 -4.83 3.98
N GLN A 405 11.43 -4.46 5.24
CA GLN A 405 10.64 -5.00 6.36
C GLN A 405 9.42 -4.15 6.63
N PRO A 406 8.32 -4.79 7.08
CA PRO A 406 8.16 -6.24 7.31
C PRO A 406 7.71 -7.02 6.06
N ALA A 407 7.78 -6.45 4.84
CA ALA A 407 7.40 -7.11 3.60
C ALA A 407 8.24 -8.36 3.28
N ASN A 408 9.48 -8.43 3.80
CA ASN A 408 10.36 -9.58 3.67
C ASN A 408 9.96 -10.79 4.52
N ALA A 409 9.03 -10.65 5.48
CA ALA A 409 8.52 -11.77 6.26
C ALA A 409 7.89 -12.82 5.32
N ILE A 410 8.23 -14.11 5.51
CA ILE A 410 7.78 -15.20 4.63
C ILE A 410 6.25 -15.28 4.60
N SER A 411 5.63 -15.17 5.77
CA SER A 411 4.19 -15.29 5.94
C SER A 411 3.43 -14.03 5.51
N ALA A 412 4.07 -12.87 5.42
CA ALA A 412 3.42 -11.67 4.89
C ALA A 412 2.93 -11.90 3.46
N LEU A 413 1.79 -11.33 3.11
CA LEU A 413 1.37 -11.16 1.73
C LEU A 413 1.95 -9.83 1.22
N THR A 414 3.03 -9.91 0.48
CA THR A 414 3.77 -8.75 -0.03
C THR A 414 3.30 -8.37 -1.41
N VAL A 415 2.93 -7.10 -1.60
CA VAL A 415 2.20 -6.65 -2.78
C VAL A 415 2.99 -5.63 -3.58
N ALA A 416 3.28 -5.95 -4.86
CA ALA A 416 3.86 -5.06 -5.85
C ALA A 416 2.81 -4.13 -6.47
N ASN A 417 3.28 -3.08 -7.14
CA ASN A 417 2.44 -2.07 -7.75
C ASN A 417 2.34 -2.24 -9.27
N SER A 418 1.16 -2.64 -9.77
CA SER A 418 0.82 -2.65 -11.18
C SER A 418 -0.01 -1.44 -11.59
N VAL A 419 -0.02 -1.15 -12.88
CA VAL A 419 -0.81 -0.06 -13.47
C VAL A 419 -2.21 -0.57 -13.80
N GLY A 420 -3.23 0.14 -13.35
CA GLY A 420 -4.62 -0.14 -13.69
C GLY A 420 -4.99 0.18 -15.14
N SER A 421 -6.13 -0.32 -15.60
CA SER A 421 -6.65 -0.06 -16.97
C SER A 421 -7.06 1.39 -17.16
N THR A 422 -7.55 2.02 -16.10
CA THR A 422 -7.98 3.43 -16.09
C THR A 422 -7.42 4.15 -14.88
N TYR A 423 -7.30 5.45 -15.00
CA TYR A 423 -7.01 6.34 -13.88
C TYR A 423 -7.89 7.59 -13.95
N ALA A 424 -8.12 8.23 -12.82
CA ALA A 424 -8.77 9.51 -12.78
C ALA A 424 -7.76 10.61 -13.09
N MET A 425 -8.16 11.61 -13.88
CA MET A 425 -7.43 12.85 -14.12
C MET A 425 -8.29 14.03 -13.75
N ASP A 426 -7.64 15.13 -13.41
CA ASP A 426 -8.31 16.42 -13.34
C ASP A 426 -8.82 16.78 -14.74
N ALA A 427 -9.89 17.53 -14.80
CA ALA A 427 -10.45 17.98 -16.05
C ALA A 427 -10.43 19.50 -16.14
N ALA A 428 -10.19 20.03 -17.35
CA ALA A 428 -10.62 21.36 -17.71
C ALA A 428 -11.85 21.28 -18.58
N GLN A 429 -12.83 22.16 -18.36
CA GLN A 429 -14.00 22.29 -19.23
C GLN A 429 -13.69 23.32 -20.30
N ILE A 430 -13.62 22.90 -21.56
CA ILE A 430 -13.60 23.84 -22.70
C ILE A 430 -15.00 24.41 -22.89
N LEU A 431 -15.12 25.71 -22.79
CA LEU A 431 -16.38 26.45 -22.98
C LEU A 431 -16.52 26.99 -24.41
N ALA A 432 -15.41 27.37 -25.05
CA ALA A 432 -15.34 27.81 -26.43
C ALA A 432 -14.01 27.38 -27.07
N PRO A 433 -13.95 27.16 -28.39
CA PRO A 433 -15.07 27.15 -29.33
C PRO A 433 -15.98 25.92 -29.19
N SER A 434 -17.24 26.02 -29.58
CA SER A 434 -18.25 24.95 -29.44
C SER A 434 -17.89 23.64 -30.14
N GLN A 435 -17.07 23.67 -31.18
CA GLN A 435 -16.63 22.49 -31.95
C GLN A 435 -15.78 21.53 -31.13
N ILE A 436 -15.11 22.00 -30.09
CA ILE A 436 -14.26 21.20 -29.19
C ILE A 436 -14.70 21.30 -27.74
N ALA A 437 -15.89 21.89 -27.50
CA ALA A 437 -16.43 22.02 -26.14
C ALA A 437 -16.56 20.64 -25.47
N GLY A 438 -16.24 20.58 -24.18
CA GLY A 438 -16.27 19.36 -23.40
C GLY A 438 -15.16 19.33 -22.36
N LYS A 439 -15.10 18.24 -21.60
CA LYS A 439 -14.02 18.02 -20.63
C LYS A 439 -12.78 17.47 -21.35
N ILE A 440 -11.61 17.98 -20.98
CA ILE A 440 -10.31 17.50 -21.44
C ILE A 440 -9.47 17.08 -20.22
N PRO A 441 -8.66 15.99 -20.35
CA PRO A 441 -7.84 15.50 -19.25
C PRO A 441 -6.59 16.36 -19.04
N GLY A 442 -6.13 16.40 -17.80
CA GLY A 442 -4.88 17.05 -17.41
C GLY A 442 -4.66 17.03 -15.90
N ASP A 443 -3.75 17.86 -15.43
CA ASP A 443 -3.38 17.97 -14.02
C ASP A 443 -3.42 19.43 -13.56
N TYR A 444 -3.98 19.67 -12.38
CA TYR A 444 -3.99 21.00 -11.75
C TYR A 444 -2.63 21.30 -11.10
N SER A 445 -2.25 22.59 -11.07
CA SER A 445 -1.09 23.02 -10.27
C SER A 445 -1.37 22.85 -8.78
N VAL A 446 -0.38 22.35 -8.01
CA VAL A 446 -0.58 21.95 -6.61
C VAL A 446 -0.49 23.10 -5.63
N ASP A 447 0.28 24.16 -5.93
CA ASP A 447 0.50 25.28 -5.02
C ASP A 447 -0.71 26.25 -4.93
N TYR A 448 -1.63 26.19 -5.91
CA TYR A 448 -2.79 27.07 -5.95
C TYR A 448 -3.98 26.51 -5.19
N ASN A 449 -4.67 27.34 -4.39
CA ASN A 449 -5.83 26.91 -3.62
C ASN A 449 -7.14 27.07 -4.38
N TYR A 450 -7.56 26.03 -5.10
CA TYR A 450 -8.79 26.02 -5.92
C TYR A 450 -10.06 26.09 -5.10
N SER A 451 -10.09 25.58 -3.86
CA SER A 451 -11.29 25.57 -3.02
C SER A 451 -11.72 26.95 -2.53
N LYS A 452 -10.79 27.92 -2.54
CA LYS A 452 -11.04 29.30 -2.15
C LYS A 452 -11.22 30.25 -3.33
N ALA A 453 -11.03 29.73 -4.56
CA ALA A 453 -11.11 30.55 -5.77
C ALA A 453 -12.55 30.80 -6.21
N SER A 454 -12.82 31.99 -6.75
CA SER A 454 -14.12 32.30 -7.36
C SER A 454 -14.23 31.65 -8.76
N GLU A 455 -15.46 31.40 -9.23
CA GLU A 455 -15.68 30.91 -10.60
C GLU A 455 -15.07 31.84 -11.65
N GLU A 456 -15.08 33.17 -11.42
CA GLU A 456 -14.48 34.15 -12.32
C GLU A 456 -12.95 33.96 -12.41
N THR A 457 -12.29 33.65 -11.32
CA THR A 457 -10.84 33.37 -11.29
C THR A 457 -10.48 32.06 -11.99
N LEU A 458 -11.36 31.07 -11.89
CA LEU A 458 -11.15 29.73 -12.46
C LEU A 458 -11.60 29.63 -13.95
N ARG A 459 -12.00 30.71 -14.56
CA ARG A 459 -12.46 30.77 -15.95
C ARG A 459 -11.71 31.86 -16.72
N GLY A 460 -11.36 31.61 -17.97
CA GLY A 460 -10.75 32.64 -18.79
C GLY A 460 -10.50 32.25 -20.24
N GLN A 461 -10.33 33.30 -21.03
CA GLN A 461 -9.86 33.17 -22.42
C GLN A 461 -8.37 32.87 -22.42
N VAL A 462 -7.97 31.86 -23.18
CA VAL A 462 -6.58 31.40 -23.29
C VAL A 462 -5.98 31.89 -24.58
N VAL A 463 -4.78 32.49 -24.52
CA VAL A 463 -3.99 32.93 -25.66
C VAL A 463 -2.62 32.25 -25.60
N ALA A 464 -2.04 31.97 -26.78
CA ALA A 464 -0.72 31.35 -26.81
C ALA A 464 0.38 32.36 -26.41
N ALA A 465 1.39 31.86 -25.71
CA ALA A 465 2.61 32.62 -25.45
C ALA A 465 3.29 32.99 -26.78
N PRO A 466 3.97 34.15 -26.83
CA PRO A 466 4.67 34.57 -28.05
C PRO A 466 5.78 33.58 -28.41
N ALA A 467 6.04 33.42 -29.75
CA ALA A 467 7.03 32.47 -30.22
C ALA A 467 8.45 32.73 -29.69
N SER A 468 8.77 34.00 -29.33
CA SER A 468 10.04 34.40 -28.72
C SER A 468 10.24 33.84 -27.30
N ASN A 469 9.15 33.55 -26.61
CA ASN A 469 9.15 32.99 -25.22
C ASN A 469 8.04 31.96 -25.07
N LYS A 470 7.89 31.04 -26.02
CA LYS A 470 6.84 30.01 -26.02
C LYS A 470 6.88 29.08 -24.80
N PHE A 471 8.04 28.99 -24.14
CA PHE A 471 8.23 28.18 -22.93
C PHE A 471 7.99 28.96 -21.61
N GLY A 472 7.84 30.26 -21.67
CA GLY A 472 7.63 31.10 -20.48
C GLY A 472 8.79 31.09 -19.48
N CYS A 473 9.98 30.67 -19.91
CA CYS A 473 11.14 30.57 -19.02
C CYS A 473 11.80 31.92 -18.71
N GLU A 474 11.60 32.91 -19.59
CA GLU A 474 12.10 34.26 -19.45
C GLU A 474 10.97 35.23 -19.12
N ALA A 475 11.29 36.41 -18.61
CA ALA A 475 10.32 37.47 -18.44
C ALA A 475 9.73 37.89 -19.80
N PHE A 476 8.42 38.08 -19.87
CA PHE A 476 7.76 38.56 -21.09
C PHE A 476 8.09 40.03 -21.35
N SER A 477 8.29 40.42 -22.62
CA SER A 477 8.46 41.81 -22.97
C SER A 477 7.23 42.66 -22.63
N ALA A 478 7.37 43.97 -22.50
CA ALA A 478 6.23 44.88 -22.22
C ALA A 478 5.13 44.75 -23.29
N GLU A 479 5.51 44.53 -24.58
CA GLU A 479 4.56 44.33 -25.67
C GLU A 479 3.81 42.99 -25.53
N ASP A 480 4.52 41.92 -25.15
CA ASP A 480 3.90 40.60 -24.95
C ASP A 480 3.05 40.58 -23.71
N ALA A 481 3.52 41.17 -22.60
CA ALA A 481 2.76 41.31 -21.37
C ALA A 481 1.40 42.03 -21.61
N ALA A 482 1.37 43.04 -22.48
CA ALA A 482 0.12 43.72 -22.84
C ALA A 482 -0.88 42.78 -23.56
N LYS A 483 -0.41 41.76 -24.28
CA LYS A 483 -1.26 40.74 -24.94
C LYS A 483 -1.76 39.68 -23.95
N LEU A 484 -0.98 39.39 -22.90
CA LEU A 484 -1.27 38.39 -21.89
C LEU A 484 -2.13 38.93 -20.73
N LYS A 485 -2.13 40.22 -20.55
CA LYS A 485 -2.85 40.90 -19.42
C LYS A 485 -4.31 40.51 -19.39
N ASP A 486 -4.78 40.12 -18.21
CA ASP A 486 -6.16 39.71 -17.91
C ASP A 486 -6.65 38.48 -18.65
N ARG A 487 -5.72 37.65 -19.21
CA ARG A 487 -6.00 36.42 -19.94
C ARG A 487 -5.23 35.23 -19.32
N TRP A 488 -5.63 34.04 -19.69
CA TRP A 488 -4.83 32.85 -19.45
C TRP A 488 -3.81 32.68 -20.58
N VAL A 489 -2.63 32.16 -20.25
CA VAL A 489 -1.57 31.94 -21.25
C VAL A 489 -1.31 30.45 -21.46
N PHE A 490 -1.34 30.01 -22.73
CA PHE A 490 -0.89 28.68 -23.11
C PHE A 490 0.62 28.70 -23.35
N ILE A 491 1.35 27.84 -22.66
CA ILE A 491 2.81 27.75 -22.65
C ILE A 491 3.22 26.33 -23.01
N GLU A 492 4.21 26.17 -23.90
CA GLU A 492 4.77 24.86 -24.22
C GLU A 492 5.61 24.32 -23.06
N TRP A 493 5.41 23.04 -22.71
CA TRP A 493 6.11 22.43 -21.57
C TRP A 493 7.55 22.05 -21.92
N ALA A 494 7.78 21.41 -23.06
CA ALA A 494 9.06 20.89 -23.50
C ALA A 494 9.32 21.15 -24.98
N ASN A 495 10.57 21.04 -25.39
CA ASN A 495 10.97 21.01 -26.78
C ASN A 495 10.49 19.71 -27.46
N GLU A 496 10.62 19.62 -28.79
CA GLU A 496 10.27 18.43 -29.58
C GLU A 496 11.10 17.19 -29.18
N ASP A 497 12.31 17.38 -28.67
CA ASP A 497 13.20 16.34 -28.17
C ASP A 497 12.92 15.96 -26.68
N GLY A 498 11.89 16.53 -26.07
CA GLY A 498 11.52 16.29 -24.68
C GLY A 498 12.29 17.14 -23.66
N THR A 499 13.26 17.97 -24.09
CA THR A 499 14.03 18.80 -23.14
C THR A 499 13.16 19.88 -22.48
N ILE A 500 13.16 19.91 -21.14
CA ILE A 500 12.44 20.88 -20.31
C ILE A 500 13.39 22.02 -19.97
N SER A 501 13.12 23.22 -20.43
CA SER A 501 14.00 24.38 -20.25
C SER A 501 13.95 25.00 -18.85
N CYS A 502 12.79 24.91 -18.16
CA CYS A 502 12.60 25.42 -16.80
C CYS A 502 11.39 24.76 -16.12
N GLY A 503 11.31 24.83 -14.78
CA GLY A 503 10.21 24.29 -14.00
C GLY A 503 8.90 25.08 -14.13
N SER A 504 7.78 24.50 -13.71
CA SER A 504 6.45 25.11 -13.76
C SER A 504 6.39 26.42 -12.97
N LYS A 505 6.99 26.47 -11.78
CA LYS A 505 7.00 27.68 -10.94
C LYS A 505 7.56 28.91 -11.66
N VAL A 506 8.68 28.78 -12.38
CA VAL A 506 9.29 29.89 -13.12
C VAL A 506 8.34 30.42 -14.22
N ARG A 507 7.64 29.51 -14.90
CA ARG A 507 6.68 29.83 -15.97
C ARG A 507 5.48 30.59 -15.42
N PHE A 508 4.94 30.15 -14.27
CA PHE A 508 3.81 30.78 -13.59
C PHE A 508 4.19 32.17 -13.07
N ASP A 509 5.35 32.31 -12.42
CA ASP A 509 5.83 33.58 -11.89
C ASP A 509 6.05 34.62 -13.02
N ASN A 510 6.55 34.18 -14.19
CA ASN A 510 6.73 35.06 -15.36
C ASN A 510 5.38 35.44 -15.99
N ALA A 511 4.43 34.50 -16.07
CA ALA A 511 3.07 34.75 -16.57
C ALA A 511 2.31 35.74 -15.65
N GLU A 512 2.38 35.54 -14.34
CA GLU A 512 1.80 36.41 -13.34
C GLU A 512 2.36 37.85 -13.45
N LYS A 513 3.70 37.99 -13.53
CA LYS A 513 4.35 39.28 -13.68
C LYS A 513 3.93 39.98 -14.98
N ALA A 514 3.57 39.23 -16.01
CA ALA A 514 3.00 39.76 -17.26
C ALA A 514 1.50 40.13 -17.14
N GLY A 515 0.88 39.87 -15.98
CA GLY A 515 -0.53 40.14 -15.73
C GLY A 515 -1.49 39.07 -16.22
N ALA A 516 -0.99 37.85 -16.50
CA ALA A 516 -1.84 36.72 -16.84
C ALA A 516 -2.64 36.28 -15.60
N LYS A 517 -3.87 35.79 -15.80
CA LYS A 517 -4.78 35.29 -14.76
C LYS A 517 -4.71 33.78 -14.54
N GLY A 518 -4.01 33.05 -15.38
CA GLY A 518 -3.82 31.60 -15.25
C GLY A 518 -2.89 31.08 -16.35
N VAL A 519 -2.47 29.84 -16.21
CA VAL A 519 -1.54 29.16 -17.11
C VAL A 519 -2.10 27.84 -17.58
N VAL A 520 -2.00 27.56 -18.88
CA VAL A 520 -2.24 26.24 -19.47
C VAL A 520 -0.91 25.76 -20.06
N LEU A 521 -0.43 24.61 -19.56
CA LEU A 521 0.78 23.99 -20.07
C LEU A 521 0.42 22.88 -21.06
N SER A 522 1.17 22.78 -22.17
CA SER A 522 1.12 21.60 -23.04
C SER A 522 1.74 20.37 -22.35
N SER A 523 1.52 19.19 -22.89
CA SER A 523 2.23 17.98 -22.51
C SER A 523 2.60 17.16 -23.74
N GLN A 524 3.70 16.41 -23.63
CA GLN A 524 4.09 15.37 -24.59
C GLN A 524 3.69 13.97 -24.12
N GLU A 525 3.10 13.88 -22.92
CA GLU A 525 2.66 12.65 -22.26
C GLU A 525 1.17 12.70 -21.99
N GLU A 526 0.49 11.57 -22.07
CA GLU A 526 -0.92 11.47 -21.65
C GLU A 526 -1.06 11.78 -20.17
N ARG A 527 -0.10 11.33 -19.39
CA ARG A 527 0.04 11.64 -17.99
C ARG A 527 1.51 11.82 -17.64
N ALA A 528 1.83 12.85 -16.88
CA ALA A 528 3.15 12.99 -16.32
C ALA A 528 3.24 12.28 -14.96
N GLU A 529 4.38 11.66 -14.69
CA GLU A 529 4.66 11.00 -13.41
C GLU A 529 4.73 12.00 -12.25
N LEU A 530 5.09 13.24 -12.54
CA LEU A 530 5.16 14.33 -11.55
C LEU A 530 4.14 15.42 -11.86
N GLY A 531 3.41 15.87 -10.86
CA GLY A 531 2.53 17.03 -10.93
C GLY A 531 3.28 18.32 -11.23
N ILE A 532 2.55 19.39 -11.55
CA ILE A 532 3.11 20.74 -11.72
C ILE A 532 2.91 21.56 -10.44
N ALA A 533 3.97 22.20 -9.94
CA ALA A 533 3.87 23.08 -8.78
C ALA A 533 2.97 24.27 -9.07
N GLY A 534 3.29 25.05 -10.09
CA GLY A 534 2.64 26.33 -10.35
C GLY A 534 3.11 27.40 -9.37
N ASN A 535 2.20 28.27 -8.93
CA ASN A 535 2.39 29.20 -7.81
C ASN A 535 1.07 29.41 -7.05
N GLU A 536 1.14 30.09 -5.91
CA GLU A 536 -0.02 30.31 -5.01
C GLU A 536 -1.03 31.34 -5.52
N THR A 537 -0.70 32.12 -6.56
CA THR A 537 -1.42 33.34 -6.96
C THR A 537 -2.32 33.14 -8.18
N ILE A 538 -1.90 32.36 -9.16
CA ILE A 538 -2.71 32.09 -10.36
C ILE A 538 -2.93 30.60 -10.59
N PRO A 539 -4.15 30.20 -10.97
CA PRO A 539 -4.45 28.79 -11.27
C PRO A 539 -3.73 28.29 -12.53
N GLY A 540 -3.54 26.99 -12.61
CA GLY A 540 -2.95 26.39 -13.80
C GLY A 540 -3.34 24.95 -14.04
N PHE A 541 -3.20 24.56 -15.30
CA PHE A 541 -3.60 23.26 -15.80
C PHE A 541 -2.61 22.77 -16.86
N ARG A 542 -2.06 21.58 -16.67
CA ARG A 542 -1.28 20.89 -17.70
C ARG A 542 -2.20 19.94 -18.45
N VAL A 543 -2.37 20.18 -19.72
CA VAL A 543 -3.23 19.39 -20.61
C VAL A 543 -2.54 18.08 -20.97
N ALA A 544 -3.25 16.95 -20.96
CA ALA A 544 -2.75 15.69 -21.48
C ALA A 544 -2.39 15.79 -22.97
N LYS A 545 -1.45 14.96 -23.45
CA LYS A 545 -0.97 14.96 -24.84
C LYS A 545 -2.11 14.88 -25.85
N SER A 546 -3.07 13.99 -25.65
CA SER A 546 -4.22 13.76 -26.54
C SER A 546 -5.06 15.01 -26.79
N ALA A 547 -5.06 15.97 -25.86
CA ALA A 547 -5.78 17.23 -26.00
C ALA A 547 -4.87 18.43 -26.35
N SER A 548 -3.54 18.29 -26.17
CA SER A 548 -2.59 19.40 -26.30
C SER A 548 -2.64 20.09 -27.66
N ASP A 549 -2.75 19.35 -28.76
CA ASP A 549 -2.74 19.92 -30.11
C ASP A 549 -4.00 20.76 -30.40
N LYS A 550 -5.17 20.27 -30.00
CA LYS A 550 -6.44 21.02 -30.12
C LYS A 550 -6.43 22.28 -29.29
N VAL A 551 -5.90 22.20 -28.08
CA VAL A 551 -5.76 23.36 -27.17
C VAL A 551 -4.78 24.37 -27.73
N ARG A 552 -3.66 23.93 -28.28
CA ARG A 552 -2.64 24.77 -28.93
C ARG A 552 -3.22 25.58 -30.10
N GLU A 553 -3.87 24.91 -31.05
CA GLU A 553 -4.46 25.55 -32.21
C GLU A 553 -5.50 26.63 -31.81
N THR A 554 -6.37 26.33 -30.87
CA THR A 554 -7.42 27.23 -30.42
C THR A 554 -6.90 28.39 -29.58
N ALA A 555 -5.84 28.16 -28.79
CA ALA A 555 -5.14 29.21 -28.04
C ALA A 555 -4.39 30.16 -28.96
N GLN A 556 -3.75 29.64 -30.02
CA GLN A 556 -3.10 30.44 -31.08
C GLN A 556 -4.13 31.31 -31.84
N ALA A 557 -5.30 30.76 -32.10
CA ALA A 557 -6.40 31.50 -32.74
C ALA A 557 -7.08 32.50 -31.77
N GLY A 558 -6.77 32.47 -30.49
CA GLY A 558 -7.39 33.31 -29.45
C GLY A 558 -8.88 33.03 -29.21
N THR A 559 -9.35 31.84 -29.57
CA THR A 559 -10.76 31.43 -29.45
C THR A 559 -11.03 30.48 -28.28
N LEU A 560 -9.98 30.02 -27.59
CA LEU A 560 -10.10 29.07 -26.49
C LEU A 560 -10.60 29.77 -25.22
N GLU A 561 -11.64 29.23 -24.61
CA GLU A 561 -12.08 29.57 -23.27
C GLU A 561 -12.23 28.30 -22.44
N ILE A 562 -11.61 28.27 -21.25
CA ILE A 562 -11.66 27.15 -20.33
C ILE A 562 -12.16 27.54 -18.95
N ARG A 563 -12.65 26.53 -18.21
CA ARG A 563 -12.95 26.59 -16.78
C ARG A 563 -12.25 25.46 -16.06
N LEU A 564 -11.68 25.75 -14.89
CA LEU A 564 -11.27 24.80 -13.87
C LEU A 564 -12.25 24.85 -12.69
N GLY A 565 -12.13 23.94 -11.74
CA GLY A 565 -12.95 23.93 -10.51
C GLY A 565 -12.75 22.67 -9.70
N GLU A 566 -13.05 22.73 -8.41
CA GLU A 566 -13.00 21.57 -7.52
C GLU A 566 -13.94 20.44 -7.98
N ASP A 567 -15.04 20.76 -8.66
CA ASP A 567 -15.97 19.82 -9.29
C ASP A 567 -15.39 19.07 -10.48
N LEU A 568 -14.23 19.48 -10.98
CA LEU A 568 -13.54 18.89 -12.11
C LEU A 568 -12.27 18.13 -11.70
N LYS A 569 -11.83 18.22 -10.46
CA LYS A 569 -10.69 17.46 -9.93
C LYS A 569 -11.05 15.97 -9.88
N GLY A 570 -10.16 15.13 -10.45
CA GLY A 570 -10.41 13.70 -10.59
C GLY A 570 -11.66 13.36 -11.40
N GLY A 571 -12.25 14.34 -12.07
CA GLY A 571 -13.57 14.24 -12.72
C GLY A 571 -13.59 13.58 -14.09
N LEU A 572 -12.47 13.01 -14.56
CA LEU A 572 -12.37 12.35 -15.85
C LEU A 572 -11.61 11.02 -15.76
N ARG A 573 -12.25 9.93 -16.18
CA ARG A 573 -11.60 8.61 -16.29
C ARG A 573 -10.94 8.48 -17.66
N VAL A 574 -9.66 8.10 -17.67
CA VAL A 574 -8.82 7.96 -18.86
C VAL A 574 -8.24 6.55 -18.91
N GLN A 575 -8.16 5.96 -20.10
CA GLN A 575 -7.48 4.68 -20.30
C GLN A 575 -5.97 4.86 -20.09
N SER A 576 -5.35 3.96 -19.32
CA SER A 576 -3.94 4.09 -18.97
C SER A 576 -3.00 3.82 -20.16
N GLY A 577 -3.41 2.98 -21.08
CA GLY A 577 -2.55 2.48 -22.16
C GLY A 577 -1.38 1.59 -21.68
N LYS A 578 -1.24 1.41 -20.37
CA LYS A 578 -0.17 0.65 -19.69
C LYS A 578 -0.75 -0.38 -18.71
N PHE A 579 -1.92 -0.89 -19.01
CA PHE A 579 -2.58 -1.87 -18.16
C PHE A 579 -1.67 -3.09 -17.94
N ASP A 580 -1.55 -3.53 -16.69
CA ASP A 580 -0.70 -4.63 -16.25
C ASP A 580 0.83 -4.41 -16.37
N GLU A 581 1.30 -3.24 -16.80
CA GLU A 581 2.69 -2.89 -16.56
C GLU A 581 2.95 -2.67 -15.06
N LEU A 582 4.15 -2.99 -14.59
CA LEU A 582 4.59 -2.59 -13.26
C LEU A 582 5.10 -1.16 -13.26
N THR A 583 4.87 -0.45 -12.16
CA THR A 583 5.57 0.83 -11.96
C THR A 583 7.06 0.58 -11.73
N THR A 584 7.90 1.46 -12.27
CA THR A 584 9.36 1.34 -12.16
C THR A 584 9.85 1.43 -10.72
N SER A 585 9.09 2.09 -9.85
CA SER A 585 9.40 2.24 -8.43
C SER A 585 9.05 1.01 -7.59
N SER A 586 8.27 0.04 -8.11
CA SER A 586 7.87 -1.13 -7.32
C SER A 586 9.08 -1.99 -6.94
N ALA A 587 9.32 -2.14 -5.64
CA ALA A 587 10.43 -2.91 -5.12
C ALA A 587 10.31 -4.42 -5.44
N ARG A 588 11.45 -5.12 -5.52
CA ARG A 588 11.52 -6.49 -5.98
C ARG A 588 12.72 -7.27 -5.43
N GLY A 589 12.73 -8.55 -5.70
CA GLY A 589 13.91 -9.40 -5.67
C GLY A 589 13.94 -10.43 -4.56
N PHE A 590 15.07 -11.11 -4.50
CA PHE A 590 15.37 -12.02 -3.40
C PHE A 590 15.78 -11.22 -2.19
N HIS A 591 15.18 -11.52 -1.05
CA HIS A 591 15.58 -10.88 0.18
C HIS A 591 16.61 -11.71 0.94
N GLY A 592 17.79 -11.13 1.15
CA GLY A 592 18.82 -11.59 2.04
C GLY A 592 19.17 -13.08 1.95
N SER A 593 19.50 -13.67 3.09
CA SER A 593 19.93 -15.05 3.23
C SER A 593 18.80 -16.08 3.22
N TYR A 594 17.53 -15.66 3.29
CA TYR A 594 16.41 -16.60 3.27
C TYR A 594 16.17 -17.24 1.90
N GLY A 595 16.61 -16.59 0.82
CA GLY A 595 16.46 -17.08 -0.54
C GLY A 595 15.00 -17.14 -1.03
N TYR A 596 14.09 -16.38 -0.39
CA TYR A 596 12.71 -16.26 -0.82
C TYR A 596 12.54 -15.13 -1.81
N THR A 597 11.68 -15.34 -2.79
CA THR A 597 11.30 -14.33 -3.74
C THR A 597 10.16 -13.49 -3.18
N LYS A 598 10.28 -12.18 -3.27
CA LYS A 598 9.23 -11.18 -3.00
C LYS A 598 9.18 -10.19 -4.18
N PRO A 599 8.01 -9.63 -4.49
CA PRO A 599 6.70 -9.73 -3.83
C PRO A 599 6.03 -11.10 -4.02
N ASP A 600 4.91 -11.34 -3.31
CA ASP A 600 4.09 -12.55 -3.46
C ASP A 600 3.09 -12.43 -4.63
N LEU A 601 2.56 -11.23 -4.87
CA LEU A 601 1.69 -10.89 -5.99
C LEU A 601 1.75 -9.39 -6.28
N ALA A 602 1.11 -8.97 -7.37
CA ALA A 602 0.91 -7.57 -7.73
C ALA A 602 -0.57 -7.18 -7.61
N ALA A 603 -0.81 -5.92 -7.33
CA ALA A 603 -2.15 -5.33 -7.41
C ALA A 603 -2.06 -3.92 -7.99
N PRO A 604 -3.13 -3.41 -8.61
CA PRO A 604 -3.14 -2.05 -9.10
C PRO A 604 -2.80 -1.07 -8.01
N GLY A 605 -1.78 -0.30 -8.22
CA GLY A 605 -1.18 0.62 -7.29
C GLY A 605 -0.84 1.99 -7.87
N ASN A 606 -1.27 2.29 -9.09
CA ASN A 606 -0.95 3.52 -9.81
C ASN A 606 -2.17 4.44 -9.91
N ASN A 607 -2.08 5.65 -9.35
CA ASN A 607 -3.08 6.71 -9.51
C ASN A 607 -4.46 6.41 -8.92
N ILE A 608 -4.48 6.04 -7.66
CA ILE A 608 -5.72 5.77 -6.96
C ILE A 608 -6.30 7.00 -6.35
N SER A 609 -7.59 7.10 -6.54
CA SER A 609 -8.43 8.07 -5.86
C SER A 609 -9.05 7.45 -4.63
N SER A 610 -8.79 8.00 -3.46
CA SER A 610 -9.40 7.61 -2.18
C SER A 610 -9.60 8.82 -1.30
N ALA A 611 -10.08 8.64 -0.08
CA ALA A 611 -10.42 9.71 0.85
C ALA A 611 -9.24 10.66 1.12
N ALA A 612 -9.48 11.95 1.03
CA ALA A 612 -8.53 13.02 1.35
C ALA A 612 -8.79 13.56 2.75
N VAL A 613 -7.80 13.41 3.65
CA VAL A 613 -7.89 13.87 5.05
C VAL A 613 -8.34 15.31 5.17
N GLY A 614 -9.21 15.61 6.12
CA GLY A 614 -9.66 16.96 6.47
C GLY A 614 -10.52 17.66 5.42
N THR A 615 -10.92 16.98 4.35
CA THR A 615 -11.77 17.55 3.29
C THR A 615 -13.24 17.24 3.46
N GLY A 616 -13.56 16.30 4.32
CA GLY A 616 -14.92 15.80 4.57
C GLY A 616 -15.44 14.85 3.48
N THR A 617 -15.41 15.21 2.21
CA THR A 617 -15.92 14.40 1.09
C THR A 617 -14.99 14.37 -0.13
N GLY A 618 -13.83 14.99 -0.04
CA GLY A 618 -12.89 15.12 -1.15
C GLY A 618 -12.04 13.86 -1.35
N SER A 619 -11.51 13.71 -2.54
CA SER A 619 -10.56 12.66 -2.87
C SER A 619 -9.18 13.21 -3.18
N ILE A 620 -8.18 12.35 -3.02
CA ILE A 620 -6.81 12.60 -3.45
C ILE A 620 -6.29 11.37 -4.18
N GLN A 621 -5.35 11.57 -5.10
CA GLN A 621 -4.72 10.47 -5.82
C GLN A 621 -3.28 10.27 -5.37
N TYR A 622 -2.92 9.01 -5.17
CA TYR A 622 -1.56 8.62 -4.80
C TYR A 622 -1.02 7.49 -5.69
N THR A 623 0.32 7.29 -5.81
CA THR A 623 1.03 6.24 -6.59
C THR A 623 2.10 5.48 -5.76
N GLY A 624 2.02 4.13 -5.66
CA GLY A 624 2.99 3.24 -4.96
C GLY A 624 2.39 1.93 -4.45
N THR A 625 3.23 1.06 -3.94
CA THR A 625 2.83 -0.23 -3.37
C THR A 625 1.94 -0.12 -2.14
N SER A 626 1.92 1.06 -1.49
CA SER A 626 1.07 1.34 -0.32
C SER A 626 -0.42 1.34 -0.58
N MET A 627 -0.85 1.35 -1.84
CA MET A 627 -2.27 1.23 -2.17
C MET A 627 -2.58 -0.08 -2.85
N SER A 628 -1.58 -0.72 -3.43
CA SER A 628 -1.67 -2.12 -3.80
C SER A 628 -1.93 -3.00 -2.57
N ALA A 629 -1.23 -2.75 -1.47
CA ALA A 629 -1.42 -3.49 -0.22
C ALA A 629 -2.84 -3.36 0.37
N PRO A 630 -3.42 -2.16 0.57
CA PRO A 630 -4.77 -2.06 1.11
C PRO A 630 -5.83 -2.61 0.16
N PHE A 631 -5.64 -2.48 -1.16
CA PHE A 631 -6.49 -3.16 -2.11
C PHE A 631 -6.50 -4.69 -1.86
N ALA A 632 -5.32 -5.30 -1.77
CA ALA A 632 -5.18 -6.71 -1.47
C ALA A 632 -5.71 -7.08 -0.06
N SER A 633 -5.60 -6.18 0.93
CA SER A 633 -6.18 -6.36 2.26
C SER A 633 -7.70 -6.51 2.22
N GLY A 634 -8.38 -5.69 1.41
CA GLY A 634 -9.82 -5.84 1.21
C GLY A 634 -10.16 -7.12 0.45
N VAL A 635 -9.39 -7.52 -0.56
CA VAL A 635 -9.61 -8.83 -1.23
C VAL A 635 -9.42 -9.99 -0.25
N ALA A 636 -8.42 -9.93 0.64
CA ALA A 636 -8.28 -10.92 1.72
C ALA A 636 -9.52 -10.99 2.62
N ALA A 637 -10.14 -9.83 2.91
CA ALA A 637 -11.40 -9.79 3.65
C ALA A 637 -12.58 -10.39 2.86
N GLN A 638 -12.66 -10.21 1.54
CA GLN A 638 -13.65 -10.87 0.69
C GLN A 638 -13.49 -12.40 0.70
N VAL A 639 -12.24 -12.89 0.56
CA VAL A 639 -11.91 -14.33 0.60
C VAL A 639 -12.29 -14.90 1.97
N LEU A 640 -11.97 -14.22 3.06
CA LEU A 640 -12.28 -14.68 4.42
C LEU A 640 -13.80 -14.63 4.70
N GLN A 641 -14.55 -13.67 4.18
CA GLN A 641 -16.01 -13.68 4.24
C GLN A 641 -16.61 -14.88 3.52
N ALA A 642 -16.05 -15.24 2.35
CA ALA A 642 -16.51 -16.38 1.56
C ALA A 642 -16.13 -17.73 2.20
N HIS A 643 -15.02 -17.78 2.91
CA HIS A 643 -14.40 -18.97 3.49
C HIS A 643 -13.96 -18.71 4.93
N GLN A 644 -14.93 -18.62 5.84
CA GLN A 644 -14.70 -18.20 7.23
C GLN A 644 -13.80 -19.11 8.05
N ASP A 645 -13.58 -20.32 7.59
CA ASP A 645 -12.69 -21.33 8.20
C ASP A 645 -11.26 -21.31 7.61
N TYR A 646 -10.97 -20.46 6.62
CA TYR A 646 -9.63 -20.39 6.06
C TYR A 646 -8.63 -19.81 7.06
N SER A 647 -7.53 -20.53 7.23
CA SER A 647 -6.34 -20.02 7.92
C SER A 647 -5.61 -18.98 7.04
N PRO A 648 -4.71 -18.17 7.61
CA PRO A 648 -3.95 -17.17 6.84
C PRO A 648 -3.23 -17.76 5.63
N ILE A 649 -2.66 -18.99 5.73
CA ILE A 649 -2.00 -19.63 4.59
C ILE A 649 -2.99 -19.96 3.48
N GLN A 650 -4.21 -20.36 3.81
CA GLN A 650 -5.24 -20.68 2.83
C GLN A 650 -5.75 -19.43 2.13
N ILE A 651 -5.89 -18.30 2.85
CA ILE A 651 -6.22 -17.01 2.26
C ILE A 651 -5.09 -16.57 1.31
N LYS A 652 -3.84 -16.60 1.77
CA LYS A 652 -2.66 -16.27 0.96
C LYS A 652 -2.59 -17.17 -0.27
N ALA A 653 -2.78 -18.48 -0.12
CA ALA A 653 -2.77 -19.44 -1.22
C ALA A 653 -3.92 -19.18 -2.22
N ALA A 654 -5.14 -18.88 -1.73
CA ALA A 654 -6.26 -18.54 -2.61
C ALA A 654 -5.93 -17.35 -3.50
N MET A 655 -5.35 -16.28 -2.92
CA MET A 655 -5.00 -15.06 -3.65
C MET A 655 -3.83 -15.27 -4.62
N MET A 656 -2.80 -16.02 -4.23
CA MET A 656 -1.62 -16.25 -5.07
C MET A 656 -1.88 -17.27 -6.18
N ASN A 657 -2.57 -18.36 -5.88
CA ASN A 657 -2.80 -19.43 -6.87
C ASN A 657 -3.83 -19.06 -7.94
N SER A 658 -4.60 -18.02 -7.72
CA SER A 658 -5.62 -17.55 -8.66
C SER A 658 -5.24 -16.22 -9.34
N ALA A 659 -4.06 -15.69 -9.06
CA ALA A 659 -3.57 -14.46 -9.67
C ALA A 659 -3.41 -14.61 -11.20
N ASP A 660 -3.57 -13.52 -11.92
CA ASP A 660 -3.33 -13.46 -13.36
C ASP A 660 -1.82 -13.38 -13.63
N HIS A 661 -1.25 -14.43 -14.21
CA HIS A 661 0.19 -14.57 -14.41
C HIS A 661 0.74 -13.81 -15.62
N ASP A 662 -0.13 -13.24 -16.46
CA ASP A 662 0.23 -12.78 -17.81
C ASP A 662 0.55 -11.28 -17.88
N LEU A 663 1.31 -10.77 -16.91
CA LEU A 663 1.74 -9.38 -16.87
C LEU A 663 2.96 -9.16 -17.76
N HIS A 664 2.91 -8.09 -18.58
CA HIS A 664 3.95 -7.78 -19.57
C HIS A 664 4.41 -6.33 -19.45
N ASP A 665 5.66 -6.08 -19.88
CA ASP A 665 6.14 -4.73 -20.10
C ASP A 665 5.64 -4.14 -21.44
N ALA A 666 5.92 -2.87 -21.69
CA ALA A 666 5.54 -2.18 -22.93
C ALA A 666 6.10 -2.83 -24.22
N ALA A 667 7.15 -3.66 -24.11
CA ALA A 667 7.73 -4.40 -25.21
C ALA A 667 7.11 -5.79 -25.41
N GLY A 668 6.18 -6.20 -24.52
CA GLY A 668 5.52 -7.50 -24.52
C GLY A 668 6.32 -8.62 -23.87
N HIS A 669 7.34 -8.30 -23.05
CA HIS A 669 8.07 -9.31 -22.30
C HIS A 669 7.32 -9.58 -20.98
N THR A 670 7.10 -10.85 -20.67
CA THR A 670 6.51 -11.27 -19.39
C THR A 670 7.45 -10.92 -18.23
N TYR A 671 6.91 -10.32 -17.17
CA TYR A 671 7.69 -10.03 -15.97
C TYR A 671 8.13 -11.31 -15.25
N ALA A 672 9.32 -11.27 -14.67
CA ALA A 672 9.82 -12.34 -13.82
C ALA A 672 9.10 -12.35 -12.45
N VAL A 673 9.10 -13.53 -11.79
CA VAL A 673 8.41 -13.74 -10.51
C VAL A 673 8.93 -12.83 -9.39
N ASP A 674 10.18 -12.41 -9.44
CA ASP A 674 10.77 -11.46 -8.50
C ASP A 674 10.26 -10.02 -8.65
N ARG A 675 9.44 -9.76 -9.70
CA ARG A 675 8.78 -8.48 -9.96
C ARG A 675 7.30 -8.50 -9.58
N VAL A 676 6.60 -9.58 -9.92
CA VAL A 676 5.14 -9.69 -9.86
C VAL A 676 4.65 -10.78 -8.92
N GLY A 677 5.55 -11.58 -8.33
CA GLY A 677 5.16 -12.77 -7.59
C GLY A 677 4.38 -13.75 -8.47
N SER A 678 3.21 -14.14 -7.99
CA SER A 678 2.26 -14.98 -8.73
C SER A 678 1.50 -14.24 -9.84
N GLY A 679 1.68 -12.93 -9.99
CA GLY A 679 0.96 -12.11 -10.97
C GLY A 679 -0.01 -11.10 -10.34
N ARG A 680 -0.88 -10.47 -11.17
CA ARG A 680 -1.88 -9.54 -10.68
C ARG A 680 -3.01 -10.27 -9.96
N ILE A 681 -3.40 -9.75 -8.80
CA ILE A 681 -4.52 -10.26 -8.03
C ILE A 681 -5.80 -10.31 -8.88
N ASP A 682 -6.49 -11.46 -8.87
CA ASP A 682 -7.86 -11.63 -9.35
C ASP A 682 -8.76 -11.93 -8.14
N ALA A 683 -9.48 -10.93 -7.69
CA ALA A 683 -10.32 -11.01 -6.50
C ALA A 683 -11.47 -12.01 -6.68
N LYS A 684 -12.02 -12.08 -7.89
CA LYS A 684 -13.11 -13.01 -8.21
C LYS A 684 -12.60 -14.46 -8.18
N ALA A 685 -11.51 -14.73 -8.86
CA ALA A 685 -10.91 -16.05 -8.87
C ALA A 685 -10.42 -16.48 -7.48
N ALA A 686 -9.89 -15.54 -6.67
CA ALA A 686 -9.48 -15.82 -5.29
C ALA A 686 -10.64 -16.26 -4.39
N VAL A 687 -11.82 -15.66 -4.56
CA VAL A 687 -13.04 -16.05 -3.83
C VAL A 687 -13.60 -17.36 -4.37
N ASP A 688 -13.48 -17.64 -5.67
CA ASP A 688 -14.06 -18.82 -6.31
C ASP A 688 -13.23 -20.08 -6.21
N THR A 689 -11.93 -19.94 -6.02
CA THR A 689 -11.02 -21.10 -6.03
C THR A 689 -11.38 -22.14 -4.97
N ARG A 690 -11.33 -23.41 -5.37
CA ARG A 690 -11.53 -24.58 -4.50
C ARG A 690 -10.26 -25.39 -4.36
N VAL A 691 -9.20 -24.99 -5.04
CA VAL A 691 -7.91 -25.67 -5.05
C VAL A 691 -6.87 -24.72 -4.46
N LEU A 692 -6.20 -25.17 -3.41
CA LEU A 692 -5.17 -24.42 -2.71
C LEU A 692 -3.88 -25.21 -2.74
N LEU A 693 -2.83 -24.60 -3.28
CA LEU A 693 -1.49 -25.17 -3.33
C LEU A 693 -0.58 -24.40 -2.36
N TYR A 694 -0.10 -25.08 -1.35
CA TYR A 694 0.86 -24.55 -0.38
C TYR A 694 1.64 -25.68 0.28
N ASN A 695 2.78 -25.36 0.90
CA ASN A 695 3.59 -26.34 1.58
C ASN A 695 2.97 -26.73 2.94
N ALA A 696 2.42 -27.94 3.06
CA ALA A 696 1.78 -28.43 4.28
C ALA A 696 2.77 -28.60 5.45
N ASP A 697 4.04 -28.87 5.16
CA ASP A 697 5.10 -29.01 6.19
C ASP A 697 5.67 -27.66 6.63
N ARG A 698 5.44 -26.62 5.83
CA ARG A 698 5.82 -25.22 6.08
C ARG A 698 4.64 -24.32 5.74
N PRO A 699 3.66 -24.23 6.65
CA PRO A 699 2.39 -23.55 6.37
C PRO A 699 2.51 -22.03 6.19
N GLU A 700 3.68 -21.46 6.43
CA GLU A 700 4.02 -20.08 6.09
C GLU A 700 4.37 -19.88 4.60
N GLN A 701 4.66 -20.96 3.86
CA GLN A 701 5.10 -20.88 2.48
C GLN A 701 4.00 -21.27 1.50
N VAL A 702 3.68 -20.38 0.59
CA VAL A 702 2.89 -20.67 -0.62
C VAL A 702 3.83 -20.80 -1.80
N SER A 703 3.64 -21.83 -2.64
CA SER A 703 4.40 -21.98 -3.87
C SER A 703 4.06 -20.86 -4.84
N GLN A 704 5.07 -20.18 -5.32
CA GLN A 704 4.99 -19.28 -6.48
C GLN A 704 5.25 -20.15 -7.72
N THR A 705 4.21 -20.68 -8.31
CA THR A 705 4.33 -21.51 -9.53
C THR A 705 3.66 -20.83 -10.70
#